data_62c5eade4a12e8585f0c9911b57d7314
#
_entry.id   62c5eade4a12e8585f0c9911b57d7314
#
_cell.length_a   1.000
_cell.length_b   1.000
_cell.length_c   1.000
_cell.angle_alpha   90.00
_cell.angle_beta   90.00
_cell.angle_gamma   90.00
#
_symmetry.space_group_name_H-M   'P 1'
#
loop_
_entity.id
_entity.type
_entity.pdbx_description
1 polymer ?
#
loop_
_entity_poly.entity_id
_entity_poly.type
_entity_poly.pdbx_seq_one_letter_code
_entity_poly.pdbx_strand_id
1 'polypeptide(L)'
;MLKNDIQAALDRGVKGRLITTTYQNFTDIESLSYFLKLAVSYNNFECHLDDECFLDEKNYSVNGFHSKGYIFCFEDRCELIVGSSNITRYALLKNIEWDLVIDCAITDTAFVDANIEYSSLWDKTLPLTQDIINCYSQKLNFAIERWDMDYDRPTQAINPNYMQRKALKELNRMRAIGNTRSLVVSATGSGKTYLAAFDARNFDPQRLLYIVHEGSILKKSLETFQEVFGGAKTCGLYSGEAKELDADFIFSTNVSMCRSLEFFDKKAFDYIIIDECHHAVADTYRRIIDYFEPEFLLGLTATENRMDNKDVVELFDNNLPYELRLRDAIINDLIVPFHYFGIHDKLVDYSLSDTAERRLIAQMASEDNCEFIHEQIEKHRTEGQKLKALAFCRTIQHARMMAETLGQYYNTAYLSGKNKTGERIRAYNDLQDDNKELEILFAVDILNEGVDIPGVNMVLFLRPTDSSTIFIQQLGRGLRKFANKAYVTVLDFIGNSYKRSVHIALALGSLSKGFILEKKLLKSMVKNDFEELGLRDYGVSIQIDELSKVEIIKYIESENFNLLKYIKQDYQNFKDFLKTPTYPRHVDYINSDYAPNLLKFMKIKIDSRTTNSYYGFLKGIGEPVPAFTEEQIGTINYLSSLLPLVRRHEFLIAKHLIAGAKTLDELYQLLNSEISGCTKEQIDHAMMFLSDGKAVSISDKVVSLCGAIEPEFTEFLMDLLDYGLIQYSSRYKDEDMFLLYQDYRQDQALLKILENPKHNQLGTYYKYGNMYIFAGLKKDANVHEHLNYKDRFLSQDVFQWESVANIGAKEEAKQSSSKQAFIFVRKVKEENGITLPYTFVGVGHLSNPRKNESTNGSILYDIHLDTPLPNDLYQDFEWTE
;
A
#
# COMPACT_ATOMS: atom_id res chain seq x y z
N MET A 1 8.07 -37.55 5.88
CA MET A 1 9.51 -37.56 5.81
C MET A 1 10.08 -37.96 7.15
N LEU A 2 9.92 -37.19 8.21
CA LEU A 2 10.44 -37.56 9.55
C LEU A 2 9.69 -38.69 10.27
N LYS A 3 8.60 -39.23 9.74
CA LYS A 3 7.80 -40.29 10.37
C LYS A 3 8.67 -41.49 10.76
N ASN A 4 9.52 -41.97 9.85
CA ASN A 4 10.39 -43.12 10.10
C ASN A 4 11.51 -42.82 11.10
N ASP A 5 12.05 -41.60 11.07
CA ASP A 5 13.13 -41.19 11.96
C ASP A 5 12.65 -41.02 13.41
N ILE A 6 11.46 -40.42 13.59
CA ILE A 6 10.80 -40.32 14.89
C ILE A 6 10.51 -41.72 15.46
N GLN A 7 9.94 -42.62 14.66
CA GLN A 7 9.64 -43.96 15.05
C GLN A 7 10.93 -44.74 15.44
N ALA A 8 11.97 -44.63 14.61
CA ALA A 8 13.27 -45.26 14.91
C ALA A 8 13.92 -44.71 16.19
N ALA A 9 13.73 -43.44 16.52
CA ALA A 9 14.18 -42.86 17.77
C ALA A 9 13.40 -43.43 18.98
N LEU A 10 12.08 -43.55 18.85
CA LEU A 10 11.22 -44.12 19.88
C LEU A 10 11.52 -45.61 20.11
N ASP A 11 11.81 -46.39 19.06
CA ASP A 11 12.24 -47.80 19.12
C ASP A 11 13.57 -47.96 19.87
N ARG A 12 14.45 -46.93 19.82
CA ARG A 12 15.69 -46.91 20.62
C ARG A 12 15.49 -46.48 22.07
N GLY A 13 14.25 -46.14 22.47
CA GLY A 13 13.92 -45.74 23.83
C GLY A 13 14.07 -44.26 24.13
N VAL A 14 14.26 -43.41 23.10
CA VAL A 14 14.28 -41.95 23.27
C VAL A 14 12.92 -41.48 23.77
N LYS A 15 12.90 -40.56 24.75
CA LYS A 15 11.66 -39.94 25.23
C LYS A 15 11.34 -38.74 24.33
N GLY A 16 10.09 -38.60 23.88
CA GLY A 16 9.61 -37.53 23.04
C GLY A 16 8.35 -36.87 23.57
N ARG A 17 8.28 -35.55 23.46
CA ARG A 17 7.08 -34.75 23.71
C ARG A 17 6.83 -33.79 22.57
N LEU A 18 5.60 -33.70 22.13
CA LEU A 18 5.19 -32.82 21.04
C LEU A 18 4.00 -31.95 21.45
N ILE A 19 4.10 -30.65 21.27
CA ILE A 19 2.95 -29.72 21.29
C ILE A 19 2.63 -29.33 19.85
N THR A 20 1.36 -29.44 19.47
CA THR A 20 0.85 -28.98 18.17
C THR A 20 -0.39 -28.13 18.38
N THR A 21 -0.91 -27.52 17.30
CA THR A 21 -2.07 -26.64 17.36
C THR A 21 -3.03 -26.93 16.22
N THR A 22 -4.31 -26.64 16.42
CA THR A 22 -5.32 -26.57 15.37
C THR A 22 -5.57 -25.13 14.88
N TYR A 23 -4.76 -24.19 15.32
CA TYR A 23 -4.86 -22.77 14.95
C TYR A 23 -4.93 -22.61 13.44
N GLN A 24 -5.91 -21.83 12.97
CA GLN A 24 -6.22 -21.58 11.58
C GLN A 24 -6.46 -22.84 10.70
N ASN A 25 -6.70 -23.99 11.31
CA ASN A 25 -6.95 -25.27 10.61
C ASN A 25 -5.77 -25.74 9.70
N PHE A 26 -4.52 -25.37 10.03
CA PHE A 26 -3.35 -25.78 9.26
C PHE A 26 -2.86 -27.21 9.52
N THR A 27 -3.18 -27.76 10.68
CA THR A 27 -2.74 -29.12 11.02
C THR A 27 -3.72 -30.13 10.42
N ASP A 28 -3.23 -31.02 9.57
CA ASP A 28 -4.08 -32.03 8.95
C ASP A 28 -4.42 -33.19 9.88
N ILE A 29 -5.60 -33.79 9.70
CA ILE A 29 -6.12 -34.87 10.53
C ILE A 29 -5.24 -36.14 10.44
N GLU A 30 -4.61 -36.38 9.28
CA GLU A 30 -3.73 -37.53 9.09
C GLU A 30 -2.48 -37.43 9.98
N SER A 31 -1.91 -36.23 10.06
CA SER A 31 -0.77 -35.97 10.98
C SER A 31 -1.15 -36.09 12.43
N LEU A 32 -2.28 -35.56 12.87
CA LEU A 32 -2.76 -35.73 14.25
C LEU A 32 -3.02 -37.22 14.58
N SER A 33 -3.66 -37.95 13.67
CA SER A 33 -3.92 -39.38 13.82
C SER A 33 -2.63 -40.19 13.89
N TYR A 34 -1.59 -39.81 13.15
CA TYR A 34 -0.28 -40.43 13.21
C TYR A 34 0.40 -40.22 14.57
N PHE A 35 0.41 -38.98 15.09
CA PHE A 35 1.00 -38.69 16.37
C PHE A 35 0.23 -39.34 17.56
N LEU A 36 -1.10 -39.40 17.46
CA LEU A 36 -1.90 -40.13 18.42
C LEU A 36 -1.55 -41.64 18.43
N LYS A 37 -1.39 -42.22 17.21
CA LYS A 37 -0.98 -43.62 17.09
C LYS A 37 0.40 -43.86 17.73
N LEU A 38 1.35 -42.93 17.55
CA LEU A 38 2.64 -43.03 18.25
C LEU A 38 2.47 -42.93 19.78
N ALA A 39 1.70 -41.96 20.29
CA ALA A 39 1.46 -41.78 21.72
C ALA A 39 0.77 -43.00 22.37
N VAL A 40 -0.10 -43.70 21.65
CA VAL A 40 -0.74 -44.92 22.11
C VAL A 40 0.20 -46.12 22.03
N SER A 41 1.09 -46.19 21.02
CA SER A 41 1.97 -47.33 20.80
C SER A 41 3.27 -47.29 21.63
N TYR A 42 3.70 -46.13 22.03
CA TYR A 42 4.97 -45.90 22.74
C TYR A 42 4.78 -45.19 24.08
N ASN A 43 5.08 -45.85 25.20
CA ASN A 43 5.01 -45.26 26.55
C ASN A 43 6.03 -44.12 26.78
N ASN A 44 6.98 -43.94 25.89
CA ASN A 44 8.01 -42.90 25.92
C ASN A 44 7.70 -41.72 24.99
N PHE A 45 6.47 -41.62 24.45
CA PHE A 45 6.06 -40.51 23.62
C PHE A 45 4.72 -39.94 24.09
N GLU A 46 4.65 -38.62 24.17
CA GLU A 46 3.45 -37.86 24.53
C GLU A 46 3.20 -36.78 23.47
N CYS A 47 1.93 -36.59 23.10
CA CYS A 47 1.52 -35.52 22.17
C CYS A 47 0.37 -34.72 22.77
N HIS A 48 0.53 -33.41 22.83
CA HIS A 48 -0.45 -32.45 23.32
C HIS A 48 -0.91 -31.52 22.23
N LEU A 49 -2.11 -30.98 22.41
CA LEU A 49 -2.72 -29.95 21.54
C LEU A 49 -2.93 -28.68 22.33
N ASP A 50 -2.65 -27.53 21.70
CA ASP A 50 -2.99 -26.22 22.22
C ASP A 50 -4.52 -26.08 22.36
N ASP A 51 -4.97 -25.77 23.59
CA ASP A 51 -6.37 -25.82 23.97
C ASP A 51 -7.11 -24.48 23.71
N GLU A 52 -6.40 -23.35 23.67
CA GLU A 52 -6.99 -22.02 23.44
C GLU A 52 -7.74 -21.92 22.11
N CYS A 53 -7.31 -22.64 21.10
CA CYS A 53 -7.98 -22.69 19.80
C CYS A 53 -9.15 -23.68 19.73
N PHE A 54 -9.28 -24.56 20.72
CA PHE A 54 -10.23 -25.68 20.72
C PHE A 54 -11.53 -25.36 21.45
N LEU A 55 -11.48 -24.59 22.54
CA LEU A 55 -12.59 -24.38 23.47
C LEU A 55 -13.53 -23.23 23.13
N ASP A 56 -13.19 -22.34 22.20
CA ASP A 56 -13.99 -21.14 21.96
C ASP A 56 -14.90 -21.28 20.71
N GLU A 57 -16.21 -21.40 20.95
CA GLU A 57 -17.23 -21.42 19.89
C GLU A 57 -17.41 -20.08 19.17
N LYS A 58 -16.82 -19.00 19.66
CA LYS A 58 -17.04 -17.62 19.16
C LYS A 58 -15.80 -16.94 18.66
N ASN A 59 -14.59 -17.48 18.82
CA ASN A 59 -13.41 -16.66 18.75
C ASN A 59 -12.35 -17.04 17.75
N TYR A 60 -11.96 -16.00 17.13
CA TYR A 60 -10.61 -15.72 16.72
C TYR A 60 -9.77 -15.45 17.97
N SER A 61 -9.01 -16.41 18.45
CA SER A 61 -8.09 -16.18 19.54
C SER A 61 -7.11 -15.07 19.15
N VAL A 62 -6.96 -14.09 20.01
CA VAL A 62 -6.04 -12.96 19.82
C VAL A 62 -4.58 -13.42 19.89
N ASN A 63 -4.32 -14.60 20.49
CA ASN A 63 -3.00 -15.18 20.69
C ASN A 63 -2.93 -16.58 20.05
N GLY A 64 -2.51 -16.67 18.78
CA GLY A 64 -2.30 -17.95 18.13
C GLY A 64 -0.99 -18.62 18.58
N PHE A 65 -1.02 -19.92 18.81
CA PHE A 65 0.19 -20.72 19.03
C PHE A 65 0.97 -20.83 17.71
N HIS A 66 2.11 -20.14 17.60
CA HIS A 66 2.93 -20.10 16.39
C HIS A 66 4.42 -20.36 16.65
N SER A 67 4.74 -20.95 17.81
CA SER A 67 6.12 -21.26 18.19
C SER A 67 6.68 -22.45 17.40
N LYS A 68 7.91 -22.32 16.92
CA LYS A 68 8.69 -23.38 16.28
C LYS A 68 10.00 -23.51 17.02
N GLY A 69 10.09 -24.53 17.82
CA GLY A 69 11.28 -24.82 18.62
C GLY A 69 11.47 -26.33 18.81
N TYR A 70 12.71 -26.76 18.82
CA TYR A 70 13.08 -28.13 18.99
C TYR A 70 14.13 -28.19 20.09
N ILE A 71 13.98 -29.13 21.06
CA ILE A 71 14.89 -29.34 22.15
C ILE A 71 15.34 -30.79 22.09
N PHE A 72 16.60 -31.03 21.81
CA PHE A 72 17.21 -32.36 21.82
C PHE A 72 18.14 -32.46 23.02
N CYS A 73 17.83 -33.36 23.96
CA CYS A 73 18.63 -33.57 25.15
C CYS A 73 19.44 -34.85 25.02
N PHE A 74 20.73 -34.77 25.28
CA PHE A 74 21.69 -35.85 25.40
C PHE A 74 22.08 -36.03 26.87
N GLU A 75 23.01 -36.89 27.19
CA GLU A 75 23.36 -37.15 28.60
C GLU A 75 23.98 -35.92 29.28
N ASP A 76 24.79 -35.12 28.57
CA ASP A 76 25.58 -34.03 29.12
C ASP A 76 25.33 -32.67 28.42
N ARG A 77 24.63 -32.67 27.30
CA ARG A 77 24.38 -31.48 26.50
C ARG A 77 22.97 -31.43 25.92
N CYS A 78 22.57 -30.25 25.47
CA CYS A 78 21.32 -30.03 24.73
C CYS A 78 21.57 -29.24 23.47
N GLU A 79 20.82 -29.56 22.44
CA GLU A 79 20.71 -28.74 21.21
C GLU A 79 19.34 -28.08 21.18
N LEU A 80 19.33 -26.76 21.18
CA LEU A 80 18.11 -25.95 21.02
C LEU A 80 18.08 -25.44 19.59
N ILE A 81 16.97 -25.67 18.88
CA ILE A 81 16.74 -25.13 17.56
C ILE A 81 15.52 -24.21 17.65
N VAL A 82 15.71 -22.92 17.36
CA VAL A 82 14.63 -21.92 17.37
C VAL A 82 14.68 -21.17 16.06
N GLY A 83 13.55 -21.12 15.38
CA GLY A 83 13.51 -20.46 14.07
C GLY A 83 12.15 -20.44 13.42
N SER A 84 12.16 -20.43 12.11
CA SER A 84 10.95 -20.37 11.28
C SER A 84 10.47 -21.73 10.76
N SER A 85 11.27 -22.79 10.93
CA SER A 85 11.02 -24.11 10.33
C SER A 85 9.88 -24.87 10.99
N ASN A 86 8.81 -25.09 10.26
CA ASN A 86 7.74 -26.04 10.66
C ASN A 86 8.14 -27.48 10.34
N ILE A 87 7.55 -28.48 11.03
CA ILE A 87 7.67 -29.91 10.67
C ILE A 87 6.84 -30.19 9.41
N THR A 88 7.13 -29.54 8.32
CA THR A 88 6.51 -29.78 7.03
C THR A 88 7.56 -30.14 5.98
N ARG A 89 7.15 -30.88 4.96
CA ARG A 89 8.07 -31.26 3.87
C ARG A 89 8.64 -30.03 3.16
N TYR A 90 7.87 -28.98 3.02
CA TYR A 90 8.29 -27.74 2.36
C TYR A 90 9.28 -26.96 3.22
N ALA A 91 8.99 -26.75 4.50
CA ALA A 91 9.89 -26.05 5.41
C ALA A 91 11.25 -26.77 5.56
N LEU A 92 11.23 -28.08 5.66
CA LEU A 92 12.46 -28.87 5.88
C LEU A 92 13.29 -29.14 4.62
N LEU A 93 12.73 -29.00 3.39
CA LEU A 93 13.42 -29.39 2.16
C LEU A 93 13.48 -28.35 1.05
N LYS A 94 12.58 -27.37 1.05
CA LYS A 94 12.41 -26.44 -0.07
C LYS A 94 12.44 -24.97 0.31
N ASN A 95 11.94 -24.61 1.50
CA ASN A 95 11.94 -23.23 1.95
C ASN A 95 13.34 -22.82 2.39
N ILE A 96 13.66 -21.55 2.24
CA ILE A 96 14.81 -20.95 2.94
C ILE A 96 14.30 -20.56 4.32
N GLU A 97 14.68 -21.37 5.29
CA GLU A 97 14.33 -21.15 6.70
C GLU A 97 15.58 -20.74 7.48
N TRP A 98 15.39 -19.91 8.48
CA TRP A 98 16.46 -19.51 9.38
C TRP A 98 16.22 -20.14 10.74
N ASP A 99 17.09 -21.05 11.13
CA ASP A 99 17.07 -21.67 12.43
C ASP A 99 18.39 -21.39 13.15
N LEU A 100 18.28 -20.92 14.39
CA LEU A 100 19.41 -20.78 15.30
C LEU A 100 19.58 -22.08 16.04
N VAL A 101 20.72 -22.71 15.89
CA VAL A 101 21.11 -23.92 16.65
C VAL A 101 22.07 -23.51 17.76
N ILE A 102 21.70 -23.82 19.00
CA ILE A 102 22.51 -23.56 20.20
C ILE A 102 22.85 -24.89 20.80
N ASP A 103 24.15 -25.24 20.85
CA ASP A 103 24.67 -26.38 21.61
C ASP A 103 25.10 -25.86 22.99
N CYS A 104 24.50 -26.37 24.06
CA CYS A 104 24.70 -25.88 25.40
C CYS A 104 24.63 -27.02 26.43
N ALA A 105 25.22 -26.81 27.62
CA ALA A 105 25.07 -27.73 28.73
C ALA A 105 23.64 -27.66 29.30
N ILE A 106 23.19 -28.78 29.91
CA ILE A 106 21.86 -28.82 30.59
C ILE A 106 21.74 -27.85 31.77
N THR A 107 22.85 -27.26 32.21
CA THR A 107 22.90 -26.26 33.28
C THR A 107 22.95 -24.84 32.78
N ASP A 108 23.09 -24.63 31.48
CA ASP A 108 23.15 -23.30 30.90
C ASP A 108 21.79 -22.60 30.95
N THR A 109 21.82 -21.27 31.13
CA THR A 109 20.61 -20.47 31.24
C THR A 109 19.72 -20.59 30.00
N ALA A 110 20.32 -20.68 28.80
CA ALA A 110 19.58 -20.85 27.56
C ALA A 110 18.70 -22.12 27.57
N PHE A 111 19.24 -23.24 28.04
CA PHE A 111 18.45 -24.48 28.16
C PHE A 111 17.42 -24.38 29.29
N VAL A 112 17.82 -23.84 30.45
CA VAL A 112 16.93 -23.72 31.61
C VAL A 112 15.72 -22.88 31.26
N ASP A 113 15.93 -21.72 30.66
CA ASP A 113 14.86 -20.81 30.28
C ASP A 113 13.94 -21.43 29.19
N ALA A 114 14.51 -22.04 28.14
CA ALA A 114 13.75 -22.73 27.11
C ALA A 114 12.91 -23.90 27.67
N ASN A 115 13.46 -24.65 28.61
CA ASN A 115 12.77 -25.79 29.25
C ASN A 115 11.66 -25.31 30.21
N ILE A 116 11.87 -24.18 30.90
CA ILE A 116 10.83 -23.56 31.74
C ILE A 116 9.67 -23.11 30.85
N GLU A 117 9.96 -22.41 29.76
CA GLU A 117 8.95 -21.96 28.84
C GLU A 117 8.19 -23.13 28.20
N TYR A 118 8.92 -24.13 27.71
CA TYR A 118 8.31 -25.35 27.17
C TYR A 118 7.39 -26.05 28.19
N SER A 119 7.84 -26.16 29.45
CA SER A 119 7.04 -26.77 30.50
C SER A 119 5.79 -25.94 30.81
N SER A 120 5.92 -24.63 30.85
CA SER A 120 4.78 -23.70 31.02
C SER A 120 3.75 -23.83 29.88
N LEU A 121 4.20 -24.01 28.63
CA LEU A 121 3.34 -24.29 27.51
C LEU A 121 2.70 -25.66 27.60
N TRP A 122 3.48 -26.68 28.00
CA TRP A 122 2.99 -28.06 28.17
C TRP A 122 1.83 -28.14 29.18
N ASP A 123 1.95 -27.48 30.31
CA ASP A 123 0.93 -27.46 31.36
C ASP A 123 -0.39 -26.77 30.94
N LYS A 124 -0.33 -25.97 29.89
CA LYS A 124 -1.50 -25.27 29.31
C LYS A 124 -2.15 -26.00 28.14
N THR A 125 -1.61 -27.13 27.73
CA THR A 125 -2.07 -27.91 26.59
C THR A 125 -2.80 -29.18 27.01
N LEU A 126 -3.66 -29.73 26.14
CA LEU A 126 -4.42 -30.95 26.40
C LEU A 126 -3.75 -32.17 25.74
N PRO A 127 -3.72 -33.35 26.40
CA PRO A 127 -3.29 -34.57 25.74
C PRO A 127 -4.12 -34.86 24.49
N LEU A 128 -3.46 -35.15 23.38
CA LEU A 128 -4.13 -35.50 22.13
C LEU A 128 -4.89 -36.81 22.29
N THR A 129 -6.18 -36.80 22.03
CA THR A 129 -7.07 -37.97 22.09
C THR A 129 -7.85 -38.17 20.80
N GLN A 130 -8.43 -39.36 20.60
CA GLN A 130 -9.28 -39.64 19.46
C GLN A 130 -10.54 -38.74 19.48
N ASP A 131 -11.08 -38.41 20.63
CA ASP A 131 -12.24 -37.55 20.80
C ASP A 131 -11.90 -36.11 20.37
N ILE A 132 -10.71 -35.63 20.66
CA ILE A 132 -10.21 -34.32 20.20
C ILE A 132 -10.10 -34.30 18.67
N ILE A 133 -9.51 -35.36 18.07
CA ILE A 133 -9.41 -35.48 16.62
C ILE A 133 -10.79 -35.56 15.96
N ASN A 134 -11.71 -36.33 16.54
CA ASN A 134 -13.07 -36.44 16.05
C ASN A 134 -13.81 -35.10 16.14
N CYS A 135 -13.67 -34.38 17.25
CA CYS A 135 -14.25 -33.07 17.46
C CYS A 135 -13.65 -32.04 16.48
N TYR A 136 -12.35 -32.05 16.28
CA TYR A 136 -11.68 -31.21 15.28
C TYR A 136 -12.13 -31.57 13.86
N SER A 137 -12.20 -32.86 13.54
CA SER A 137 -12.76 -33.33 12.27
C SER A 137 -14.22 -32.89 12.09
N GLN A 138 -15.02 -32.97 13.14
CA GLN A 138 -16.39 -32.47 13.11
C GLN A 138 -16.44 -30.95 12.97
N LYS A 139 -15.56 -30.19 13.66
CA LYS A 139 -15.44 -28.73 13.45
C LYS A 139 -15.00 -28.39 12.04
N LEU A 140 -14.04 -29.10 11.48
CA LEU A 140 -13.66 -28.99 10.07
C LEU A 140 -14.80 -29.36 9.15
N ASN A 141 -15.52 -30.44 9.42
CA ASN A 141 -16.70 -30.86 8.67
C ASN A 141 -17.91 -29.96 8.96
N PHE A 142 -18.11 -29.47 10.18
CA PHE A 142 -19.14 -28.46 10.51
C PHE A 142 -18.84 -27.12 9.87
N ALA A 143 -17.58 -26.74 9.78
CA ALA A 143 -17.18 -25.63 8.94
C ALA A 143 -17.47 -25.91 7.45
N ILE A 144 -17.43 -27.17 7.05
CA ILE A 144 -17.82 -27.67 5.71
C ILE A 144 -19.34 -27.90 5.63
N GLU A 145 -19.96 -28.57 6.62
CA GLU A 145 -21.37 -29.00 6.62
C GLU A 145 -22.40 -27.91 7.00
N ARG A 146 -22.04 -26.86 7.68
CA ARG A 146 -22.88 -25.67 7.85
C ARG A 146 -23.22 -24.99 6.53
N TRP A 147 -22.52 -25.41 5.48
CA TRP A 147 -22.73 -25.00 4.09
C TRP A 147 -23.42 -26.08 3.24
N ASP A 148 -23.55 -27.33 3.77
CA ASP A 148 -24.07 -28.47 3.01
C ASP A 148 -25.57 -28.80 3.31
N MET A 149 -26.26 -28.02 4.12
CA MET A 149 -27.65 -28.35 4.50
C MET A 149 -28.69 -28.16 3.41
N ASP A 150 -28.31 -27.94 2.14
CA ASP A 150 -29.33 -27.78 1.09
C ASP A 150 -29.10 -28.50 -0.24
N TYR A 151 -28.13 -29.41 -0.40
CA TYR A 151 -28.04 -30.12 -1.69
C TYR A 151 -27.53 -31.57 -1.62
N ASP A 152 -28.46 -32.46 -1.72
CA ASP A 152 -28.27 -33.89 -2.03
C ASP A 152 -28.10 -34.08 -3.55
N ARG A 153 -26.85 -34.22 -4.07
CA ARG A 153 -26.54 -34.89 -5.36
C ARG A 153 -25.04 -35.25 -5.47
N PRO A 154 -24.70 -36.44 -5.99
CA PRO A 154 -23.33 -36.94 -6.08
C PRO A 154 -22.64 -36.53 -7.39
N THR A 155 -21.91 -35.46 -7.40
CA THR A 155 -20.82 -35.12 -8.31
C THR A 155 -19.85 -34.25 -7.56
N GLN A 156 -18.54 -34.35 -7.81
CA GLN A 156 -17.53 -33.55 -7.13
C GLN A 156 -17.88 -32.05 -7.24
N ALA A 157 -18.59 -31.52 -6.24
CA ALA A 157 -19.06 -30.16 -6.24
C ALA A 157 -17.88 -29.24 -6.05
N ILE A 158 -17.65 -28.37 -7.03
CA ILE A 158 -16.65 -27.30 -6.91
C ILE A 158 -17.13 -26.33 -5.83
N ASN A 159 -16.33 -26.17 -4.76
CA ASN A 159 -16.66 -25.33 -3.62
C ASN A 159 -15.90 -24.00 -3.63
N PRO A 160 -16.52 -22.91 -3.17
CA PRO A 160 -15.86 -21.63 -3.08
C PRO A 160 -14.70 -21.66 -2.08
N ASN A 161 -13.56 -21.06 -2.43
CA ASN A 161 -12.43 -20.91 -1.54
C ASN A 161 -12.75 -19.89 -0.41
N TYR A 162 -11.87 -19.82 0.60
CA TYR A 162 -12.07 -18.95 1.76
C TYR A 162 -12.38 -17.48 1.41
N MET A 163 -11.68 -16.90 0.43
CA MET A 163 -11.86 -15.51 0.04
C MET A 163 -13.16 -15.31 -0.75
N GLN A 164 -13.50 -16.27 -1.62
CA GLN A 164 -14.80 -16.28 -2.31
C GLN A 164 -15.95 -16.35 -1.31
N ARG A 165 -15.85 -17.18 -0.26
CA ARG A 165 -16.84 -17.25 0.81
C ARG A 165 -17.05 -15.91 1.52
N LYS A 166 -15.94 -15.18 1.80
CA LYS A 166 -16.04 -13.82 2.37
C LYS A 166 -16.77 -12.86 1.44
N ALA A 167 -16.39 -12.86 0.16
CA ALA A 167 -17.04 -12.01 -0.84
C ALA A 167 -18.55 -12.33 -0.97
N LEU A 168 -18.91 -13.61 -1.03
CA LEU A 168 -20.31 -14.08 -1.09
C LEU A 168 -21.12 -13.62 0.13
N LYS A 169 -20.54 -13.71 1.33
CA LYS A 169 -21.18 -13.23 2.56
C LYS A 169 -21.47 -11.72 2.50
N GLU A 170 -20.54 -10.93 2.04
CA GLU A 170 -20.73 -9.47 1.94
C GLU A 170 -21.71 -9.11 0.81
N LEU A 171 -21.72 -9.82 -0.33
CA LEU A 171 -22.71 -9.65 -1.39
C LEU A 171 -24.12 -9.97 -0.88
N ASN A 172 -24.29 -11.07 -0.14
CA ASN A 172 -25.57 -11.40 0.49
C ASN A 172 -26.04 -10.34 1.48
N ARG A 173 -25.09 -9.78 2.26
CA ARG A 173 -25.39 -8.68 3.17
C ARG A 173 -25.88 -7.44 2.43
N MET A 174 -25.23 -7.08 1.30
CA MET A 174 -25.65 -5.93 0.49
C MET A 174 -27.09 -6.09 -0.04
N ARG A 175 -27.42 -7.27 -0.54
CA ARG A 175 -28.79 -7.58 -0.98
C ARG A 175 -29.80 -7.53 0.18
N ALA A 176 -29.44 -8.04 1.35
CA ALA A 176 -30.30 -8.04 2.52
C ALA A 176 -30.66 -6.64 3.03
N ILE A 177 -29.80 -5.65 2.82
CA ILE A 177 -30.07 -4.23 3.16
C ILE A 177 -30.69 -3.44 2.01
N GLY A 178 -31.07 -4.13 0.91
CA GLY A 178 -31.84 -3.55 -0.20
C GLY A 178 -31.01 -2.96 -1.34
N ASN A 179 -29.70 -3.18 -1.36
CA ASN A 179 -28.87 -2.73 -2.49
C ASN A 179 -29.13 -3.61 -3.74
N THR A 180 -29.32 -2.97 -4.87
CA THR A 180 -29.57 -3.61 -6.16
C THR A 180 -28.33 -3.69 -7.04
N ARG A 181 -27.22 -3.10 -6.62
CA ARG A 181 -25.95 -3.08 -7.35
C ARG A 181 -24.77 -3.26 -6.40
N SER A 182 -23.75 -3.96 -6.85
CA SER A 182 -22.47 -4.07 -6.12
C SER A 182 -21.30 -4.27 -7.07
N LEU A 183 -20.15 -3.73 -6.67
CA LEU A 183 -18.87 -3.91 -7.35
C LEU A 183 -17.95 -4.78 -6.49
N VAL A 184 -17.33 -5.79 -7.07
CA VAL A 184 -16.28 -6.57 -6.42
C VAL A 184 -14.96 -6.36 -7.14
N VAL A 185 -13.94 -5.93 -6.40
CA VAL A 185 -12.56 -5.87 -6.87
C VAL A 185 -11.83 -7.13 -6.42
N SER A 186 -11.24 -7.86 -7.36
CA SER A 186 -10.53 -9.09 -7.05
C SER A 186 -9.34 -9.30 -7.98
N ALA A 187 -8.15 -9.50 -7.39
CA ALA A 187 -6.89 -9.64 -8.10
C ALA A 187 -6.96 -10.65 -9.27
N THR A 188 -6.17 -10.42 -10.31
CA THR A 188 -6.06 -11.35 -11.44
C THR A 188 -5.63 -12.74 -10.94
N GLY A 189 -6.30 -13.79 -11.41
CA GLY A 189 -5.98 -15.17 -11.00
C GLY A 189 -6.65 -15.66 -9.72
N SER A 190 -7.34 -14.82 -8.97
CA SER A 190 -8.02 -15.19 -7.71
C SER A 190 -9.33 -15.97 -7.88
N GLY A 191 -9.80 -16.18 -9.12
CA GLY A 191 -11.04 -16.94 -9.42
C GLY A 191 -12.31 -16.09 -9.44
N LYS A 192 -12.26 -14.86 -10.01
CA LYS A 192 -13.41 -13.95 -10.18
C LYS A 192 -14.62 -14.60 -10.85
N THR A 193 -14.40 -15.34 -11.95
CA THR A 193 -15.47 -16.00 -12.70
C THR A 193 -16.17 -17.07 -11.87
N TYR A 194 -15.41 -17.85 -11.09
CA TYR A 194 -15.99 -18.78 -10.11
C TYR A 194 -16.78 -18.06 -9.02
N LEU A 195 -16.27 -16.91 -8.51
CA LEU A 195 -17.02 -16.09 -7.55
C LEU A 195 -18.37 -15.66 -8.12
N ALA A 196 -18.38 -15.19 -9.37
CA ALA A 196 -19.60 -14.81 -10.07
C ALA A 196 -20.60 -15.96 -10.20
N ALA A 197 -20.09 -17.15 -10.59
CA ALA A 197 -20.93 -18.35 -10.71
C ALA A 197 -21.47 -18.81 -9.35
N PHE A 198 -20.70 -18.77 -8.28
CA PHE A 198 -21.16 -19.07 -6.93
C PHE A 198 -22.16 -18.05 -6.43
N ASP A 199 -21.96 -16.76 -6.72
CA ASP A 199 -22.92 -15.74 -6.33
C ASP A 199 -24.24 -15.86 -7.10
N ALA A 200 -24.17 -16.14 -8.40
CA ALA A 200 -25.35 -16.47 -9.20
C ALA A 200 -26.08 -17.71 -8.67
N ARG A 201 -25.34 -18.74 -8.22
CA ARG A 201 -25.95 -19.93 -7.58
C ARG A 201 -26.65 -19.59 -6.27
N ASN A 202 -26.07 -18.68 -5.45
CA ASN A 202 -26.69 -18.24 -4.21
C ASN A 202 -27.91 -17.34 -4.43
N PHE A 203 -27.90 -16.54 -5.49
CA PHE A 203 -29.02 -15.68 -5.88
C PHE A 203 -30.15 -16.46 -6.53
N ASP A 204 -29.83 -17.54 -7.26
CA ASP A 204 -30.72 -18.41 -8.01
C ASP A 204 -31.64 -17.69 -9.02
N PRO A 205 -31.08 -16.88 -9.95
CA PRO A 205 -31.87 -16.16 -10.94
C PRO A 205 -32.58 -17.12 -11.89
N GLN A 206 -33.73 -16.74 -12.37
CA GLN A 206 -34.40 -17.49 -13.48
C GLN A 206 -33.67 -17.20 -14.78
N ARG A 207 -33.35 -15.92 -15.03
CA ARG A 207 -32.58 -15.49 -16.21
C ARG A 207 -31.40 -14.59 -15.83
N LEU A 208 -30.22 -14.98 -16.35
CA LEU A 208 -28.98 -14.25 -16.10
C LEU A 208 -28.35 -13.77 -17.42
N LEU A 209 -27.78 -12.54 -17.37
CA LEU A 209 -26.96 -12.00 -18.45
C LEU A 209 -25.53 -11.76 -17.94
N TYR A 210 -24.56 -12.43 -18.59
CA TYR A 210 -23.14 -12.24 -18.33
C TYR A 210 -22.48 -11.47 -19.48
N ILE A 211 -21.87 -10.32 -19.18
CA ILE A 211 -21.30 -9.43 -20.19
C ILE A 211 -19.81 -9.30 -20.01
N VAL A 212 -19.08 -9.44 -21.12
CA VAL A 212 -17.64 -9.18 -21.23
C VAL A 212 -17.35 -8.33 -22.45
N HIS A 213 -16.14 -7.74 -22.51
CA HIS A 213 -15.72 -6.98 -23.68
C HIS A 213 -15.10 -7.87 -24.78
N GLU A 214 -14.55 -9.03 -24.45
CA GLU A 214 -13.82 -9.90 -25.38
C GLU A 214 -14.44 -11.30 -25.50
N GLY A 215 -14.66 -11.75 -26.73
CA GLY A 215 -15.28 -13.05 -27.03
C GLY A 215 -14.46 -14.26 -26.55
N SER A 216 -13.15 -14.11 -26.38
CA SER A 216 -12.26 -15.18 -25.88
C SER A 216 -12.56 -15.56 -24.43
N ILE A 217 -13.02 -14.59 -23.62
CA ILE A 217 -13.39 -14.80 -22.20
C ILE A 217 -14.75 -15.49 -22.10
N LEU A 218 -15.63 -15.22 -23.04
CA LEU A 218 -17.02 -15.60 -23.01
C LEU A 218 -17.22 -17.10 -22.86
N LYS A 219 -16.54 -17.90 -23.70
CA LYS A 219 -16.64 -19.35 -23.69
C LYS A 219 -16.15 -19.97 -22.38
N LYS A 220 -15.04 -19.47 -21.85
CA LYS A 220 -14.48 -19.94 -20.59
C LYS A 220 -15.38 -19.60 -19.41
N SER A 221 -16.00 -18.40 -19.41
CA SER A 221 -16.97 -18.01 -18.39
C SER A 221 -18.19 -18.91 -18.43
N LEU A 222 -18.69 -19.22 -19.61
CA LEU A 222 -19.79 -20.16 -19.81
C LEU A 222 -19.42 -21.57 -19.28
N GLU A 223 -18.25 -22.10 -19.62
CA GLU A 223 -17.76 -23.40 -19.12
C GLU A 223 -17.70 -23.41 -17.57
N THR A 224 -17.19 -22.34 -16.96
CA THR A 224 -17.15 -22.20 -15.48
C THR A 224 -18.53 -22.23 -14.85
N PHE A 225 -19.51 -21.56 -15.45
CA PHE A 225 -20.90 -21.61 -14.96
C PHE A 225 -21.53 -23.00 -15.14
N GLN A 226 -21.27 -23.68 -16.26
CA GLN A 226 -21.71 -25.05 -16.47
C GLN A 226 -21.13 -26.00 -15.41
N GLU A 227 -19.85 -25.84 -15.06
CA GLU A 227 -19.21 -26.63 -14.01
C GLU A 227 -19.85 -26.39 -12.63
N VAL A 228 -20.11 -25.11 -12.27
CA VAL A 228 -20.67 -24.75 -10.95
C VAL A 228 -22.15 -25.18 -10.82
N PHE A 229 -22.92 -25.09 -11.90
CA PHE A 229 -24.33 -25.43 -11.90
C PHE A 229 -24.64 -26.90 -12.23
N GLY A 230 -23.66 -27.65 -12.72
CA GLY A 230 -23.81 -29.10 -12.99
C GLY A 230 -24.97 -29.44 -13.93
N GLY A 231 -25.33 -28.54 -14.86
CA GLY A 231 -26.43 -28.72 -15.79
C GLY A 231 -27.82 -28.34 -15.26
N ALA A 232 -27.91 -27.77 -14.06
CA ALA A 232 -29.19 -27.29 -13.50
C ALA A 232 -29.77 -26.06 -14.24
N LYS A 233 -28.93 -25.32 -14.96
CA LYS A 233 -29.31 -24.17 -15.78
C LYS A 233 -28.70 -24.33 -17.17
N THR A 234 -29.44 -23.94 -18.19
CA THR A 234 -28.95 -23.91 -19.57
C THR A 234 -28.12 -22.65 -19.81
N CYS A 235 -26.96 -22.76 -20.45
CA CYS A 235 -26.07 -21.67 -20.78
C CYS A 235 -25.95 -21.52 -22.29
N GLY A 236 -26.18 -20.31 -22.81
CA GLY A 236 -26.14 -19.99 -24.23
C GLY A 236 -25.23 -18.82 -24.57
N LEU A 237 -24.59 -18.90 -25.73
CA LEU A 237 -23.74 -17.82 -26.28
C LEU A 237 -24.56 -16.87 -27.15
N TYR A 238 -24.37 -15.56 -26.92
CA TYR A 238 -24.90 -14.51 -27.78
C TYR A 238 -23.78 -13.58 -28.25
N SER A 239 -23.28 -13.88 -29.44
CA SER A 239 -22.19 -13.14 -30.08
C SER A 239 -22.42 -13.04 -31.60
N GLY A 240 -21.46 -12.47 -32.35
CA GLY A 240 -21.55 -12.34 -33.82
C GLY A 240 -21.77 -13.67 -34.56
N GLU A 241 -21.35 -14.79 -33.97
CA GLU A 241 -21.39 -16.14 -34.58
C GLU A 241 -22.47 -17.07 -33.97
N ALA A 242 -22.94 -16.81 -32.76
CA ALA A 242 -23.91 -17.62 -32.01
C ALA A 242 -25.04 -16.75 -31.47
N LYS A 243 -26.30 -17.27 -31.58
CA LYS A 243 -27.53 -16.57 -31.11
C LYS A 243 -28.45 -17.55 -30.32
N GLU A 244 -27.95 -18.03 -29.20
CA GLU A 244 -28.67 -18.97 -28.34
C GLU A 244 -29.46 -18.20 -27.24
N LEU A 245 -30.63 -17.67 -27.62
CA LEU A 245 -31.46 -16.81 -26.78
C LEU A 245 -32.39 -17.55 -25.82
N ASP A 246 -32.67 -18.85 -26.08
CA ASP A 246 -33.61 -19.65 -25.29
C ASP A 246 -32.98 -20.21 -23.99
N ALA A 247 -31.69 -19.96 -23.75
CA ALA A 247 -31.01 -20.42 -22.55
C ALA A 247 -31.38 -19.56 -21.32
N ASP A 248 -31.34 -20.16 -20.12
CA ASP A 248 -31.58 -19.50 -18.86
C ASP A 248 -30.51 -18.43 -18.60
N PHE A 249 -29.24 -18.75 -18.91
CA PHE A 249 -28.10 -17.88 -18.74
C PHE A 249 -27.48 -17.52 -20.09
N ILE A 250 -27.44 -16.24 -20.40
CA ILE A 250 -26.94 -15.73 -21.69
C ILE A 250 -25.58 -15.07 -21.46
N PHE A 251 -24.58 -15.50 -22.21
CA PHE A 251 -23.23 -14.97 -22.23
C PHE A 251 -23.03 -14.14 -23.50
N SER A 252 -22.77 -12.83 -23.35
CA SER A 252 -22.68 -11.92 -24.50
C SER A 252 -21.50 -10.97 -24.40
N THR A 253 -21.03 -10.51 -25.56
CA THR A 253 -20.14 -9.35 -25.57
C THR A 253 -20.96 -8.05 -25.48
N ASN A 254 -20.38 -7.02 -24.86
CA ASN A 254 -21.00 -5.72 -24.73
C ASN A 254 -21.49 -5.16 -26.08
N VAL A 255 -20.67 -5.33 -27.16
CA VAL A 255 -21.03 -4.87 -28.52
C VAL A 255 -22.23 -5.61 -29.07
N SER A 256 -22.28 -6.95 -28.91
CA SER A 256 -23.38 -7.77 -29.42
C SER A 256 -24.68 -7.44 -28.68
N MET A 257 -24.62 -7.36 -27.36
CA MET A 257 -25.80 -7.03 -26.54
C MET A 257 -26.29 -5.60 -26.81
N CYS A 258 -25.38 -4.61 -26.85
CA CYS A 258 -25.75 -3.22 -27.10
C CYS A 258 -26.45 -3.00 -28.44
N ARG A 259 -26.14 -3.82 -29.47
CA ARG A 259 -26.82 -3.78 -30.79
C ARG A 259 -28.19 -4.45 -30.81
N SER A 260 -28.52 -5.18 -29.79
CA SER A 260 -29.68 -6.07 -29.75
C SER A 260 -30.63 -5.77 -28.60
N LEU A 261 -30.46 -4.65 -27.92
CA LEU A 261 -31.27 -4.27 -26.76
C LEU A 261 -32.78 -4.29 -27.07
N GLU A 262 -33.15 -3.81 -28.24
CA GLU A 262 -34.56 -3.73 -28.67
C GLU A 262 -35.26 -5.09 -28.78
N PHE A 263 -34.53 -6.21 -28.84
CA PHE A 263 -35.11 -7.56 -28.89
C PHE A 263 -35.42 -8.13 -27.50
N PHE A 264 -35.05 -7.42 -26.45
CA PHE A 264 -35.26 -7.86 -25.07
C PHE A 264 -36.19 -6.90 -24.32
N ASP A 265 -37.02 -7.48 -23.43
CA ASP A 265 -37.77 -6.69 -22.45
C ASP A 265 -36.76 -6.09 -21.44
N LYS A 266 -37.07 -4.93 -20.86
CA LYS A 266 -36.23 -4.30 -19.86
C LYS A 266 -36.00 -5.18 -18.63
N LYS A 267 -36.95 -6.02 -18.28
CA LYS A 267 -36.92 -6.98 -17.18
C LYS A 267 -36.62 -8.42 -17.64
N ALA A 268 -35.97 -8.56 -18.81
CA ALA A 268 -35.64 -9.87 -19.36
C ALA A 268 -34.65 -10.67 -18.49
N PHE A 269 -33.90 -10.03 -17.62
CA PHE A 269 -32.88 -10.66 -16.78
C PHE A 269 -33.03 -10.22 -15.33
N ASP A 270 -33.08 -11.21 -14.42
CA ASP A 270 -33.14 -10.97 -12.98
C ASP A 270 -31.77 -10.55 -12.44
N TYR A 271 -30.73 -11.10 -13.03
CA TYR A 271 -29.35 -10.87 -12.62
C TYR A 271 -28.47 -10.54 -13.82
N ILE A 272 -27.73 -9.44 -13.72
CA ILE A 272 -26.74 -9.05 -14.72
C ILE A 272 -25.36 -9.01 -14.08
N ILE A 273 -24.39 -9.64 -14.73
CA ILE A 273 -22.98 -9.64 -14.31
C ILE A 273 -22.15 -8.97 -15.41
N ILE A 274 -21.36 -7.97 -15.02
CA ILE A 274 -20.40 -7.30 -15.91
C ILE A 274 -19.00 -7.64 -15.46
N ASP A 275 -18.32 -8.47 -16.23
CA ASP A 275 -16.91 -8.80 -15.96
C ASP A 275 -15.98 -7.79 -16.65
N GLU A 276 -14.80 -7.56 -16.03
CA GLU A 276 -13.84 -6.52 -16.37
C GLU A 276 -14.52 -5.14 -16.50
N CYS A 277 -15.35 -4.82 -15.50
CA CYS A 277 -16.23 -3.63 -15.52
C CYS A 277 -15.49 -2.30 -15.47
N HIS A 278 -14.15 -2.27 -15.37
CA HIS A 278 -13.37 -1.05 -15.59
C HIS A 278 -13.58 -0.46 -17.00
N HIS A 279 -14.07 -1.24 -17.95
CA HIS A 279 -14.53 -0.76 -19.24
C HIS A 279 -15.98 -0.23 -19.25
N ALA A 280 -16.72 -0.40 -18.15
CA ALA A 280 -18.15 -0.09 -18.07
C ALA A 280 -18.48 1.42 -18.27
N VAL A 281 -17.50 2.28 -18.23
CA VAL A 281 -17.63 3.71 -18.55
C VAL A 281 -17.90 3.96 -20.05
N ALA A 282 -17.53 3.02 -20.91
CA ALA A 282 -17.78 3.14 -22.35
C ALA A 282 -19.29 3.17 -22.66
N ASP A 283 -19.69 3.96 -23.66
CA ASP A 283 -21.09 4.18 -24.04
C ASP A 283 -21.88 2.88 -24.27
N THR A 284 -21.23 1.83 -24.78
CA THR A 284 -21.86 0.52 -25.01
C THR A 284 -22.32 -0.15 -23.72
N TYR A 285 -21.54 -0.07 -22.66
CA TYR A 285 -21.93 -0.63 -21.36
C TYR A 285 -22.98 0.22 -20.65
N ARG A 286 -22.83 1.54 -20.68
CA ARG A 286 -23.83 2.47 -20.10
C ARG A 286 -25.19 2.25 -20.71
N ARG A 287 -25.27 2.11 -22.04
CA ARG A 287 -26.55 1.82 -22.73
C ARG A 287 -27.18 0.52 -22.29
N ILE A 288 -26.40 -0.52 -21.98
CA ILE A 288 -26.89 -1.81 -21.48
C ILE A 288 -27.40 -1.65 -20.05
N ILE A 289 -26.63 -1.01 -19.17
CA ILE A 289 -26.97 -0.78 -17.76
C ILE A 289 -28.22 0.12 -17.63
N ASP A 290 -28.36 1.11 -18.49
CA ASP A 290 -29.49 2.04 -18.47
C ASP A 290 -30.75 1.43 -19.10
N TYR A 291 -30.59 0.41 -19.96
CA TYR A 291 -31.71 -0.25 -20.62
C TYR A 291 -32.41 -1.28 -19.73
N PHE A 292 -31.62 -2.15 -19.09
CA PHE A 292 -32.16 -3.26 -18.30
C PHE A 292 -32.46 -2.84 -16.85
N GLU A 293 -33.48 -3.46 -16.28
CA GLU A 293 -33.93 -3.28 -14.89
C GLU A 293 -33.81 -4.62 -14.12
N PRO A 294 -32.58 -5.12 -13.86
CA PRO A 294 -32.40 -6.37 -13.13
C PRO A 294 -32.73 -6.21 -11.64
N GLU A 295 -33.03 -7.30 -10.94
CA GLU A 295 -33.12 -7.32 -9.48
C GLU A 295 -31.76 -7.09 -8.84
N PHE A 296 -30.66 -7.58 -9.48
CA PHE A 296 -29.30 -7.32 -9.02
C PHE A 296 -28.31 -7.18 -10.18
N LEU A 297 -27.41 -6.19 -10.06
CA LEU A 297 -26.30 -5.92 -10.99
C LEU A 297 -24.97 -6.10 -10.25
N LEU A 298 -24.15 -7.05 -10.69
CA LEU A 298 -22.81 -7.30 -10.17
C LEU A 298 -21.74 -6.84 -11.16
N GLY A 299 -20.84 -5.98 -10.71
CA GLY A 299 -19.60 -5.64 -11.39
C GLY A 299 -18.42 -6.41 -10.83
N LEU A 300 -17.56 -6.92 -11.71
CA LEU A 300 -16.30 -7.56 -11.35
C LEU A 300 -15.14 -6.87 -12.05
N THR A 301 -14.06 -6.59 -11.33
CA THR A 301 -12.82 -6.04 -11.92
C THR A 301 -11.59 -6.55 -11.20
N ALA A 302 -10.48 -6.63 -11.94
CA ALA A 302 -9.17 -6.93 -11.37
C ALA A 302 -8.36 -5.68 -11.03
N THR A 303 -8.83 -4.51 -11.46
CA THR A 303 -8.07 -3.28 -11.38
C THR A 303 -8.06 -2.73 -9.96
N GLU A 304 -6.88 -2.67 -9.37
CA GLU A 304 -6.63 -2.15 -8.03
C GLU A 304 -6.56 -0.61 -8.02
N ASN A 305 -6.38 0.01 -9.19
CA ASN A 305 -6.14 1.45 -9.30
C ASN A 305 -7.42 2.18 -9.71
N ARG A 306 -7.99 2.92 -8.77
CA ARG A 306 -9.28 3.63 -8.91
C ARG A 306 -9.20 4.96 -9.67
N MET A 307 -7.99 5.40 -10.09
CA MET A 307 -7.86 6.65 -10.85
C MET A 307 -8.63 6.63 -12.16
N ASP A 308 -8.61 5.46 -12.81
CA ASP A 308 -9.29 5.29 -14.10
C ASP A 308 -10.75 4.81 -13.94
N ASN A 309 -11.19 4.47 -12.70
CA ASN A 309 -12.45 3.78 -12.42
C ASN A 309 -13.44 4.55 -11.55
N LYS A 310 -13.25 5.86 -11.32
CA LYS A 310 -14.18 6.65 -10.49
C LYS A 310 -15.62 6.55 -11.01
N ASP A 311 -15.79 6.67 -12.32
CA ASP A 311 -17.09 6.54 -12.97
C ASP A 311 -17.67 5.10 -12.87
N VAL A 312 -16.80 4.08 -12.72
CA VAL A 312 -17.24 2.68 -12.57
C VAL A 312 -17.83 2.45 -11.19
N VAL A 313 -17.20 2.94 -10.13
CA VAL A 313 -17.71 2.77 -8.76
C VAL A 313 -19.06 3.48 -8.60
N GLU A 314 -19.23 4.66 -9.23
CA GLU A 314 -20.49 5.40 -9.27
C GLU A 314 -21.59 4.62 -9.99
N LEU A 315 -21.29 3.87 -11.06
CA LEU A 315 -22.26 3.02 -11.77
C LEU A 315 -22.86 1.92 -10.88
N PHE A 316 -22.14 1.51 -9.84
CA PHE A 316 -22.59 0.53 -8.86
C PHE A 316 -23.00 1.17 -7.52
N ASP A 317 -23.46 2.44 -7.54
CA ASP A 317 -23.98 3.19 -6.39
C ASP A 317 -22.97 3.30 -5.24
N ASN A 318 -21.66 3.30 -5.55
CA ASN A 318 -20.55 3.24 -4.60
C ASN A 318 -20.57 2.01 -3.66
N ASN A 319 -21.28 0.94 -4.02
CA ASN A 319 -21.36 -0.29 -3.25
C ASN A 319 -20.19 -1.22 -3.60
N LEU A 320 -19.11 -1.15 -2.83
CA LEU A 320 -17.95 -2.01 -2.92
C LEU A 320 -17.83 -2.89 -1.66
N PRO A 321 -18.59 -4.00 -1.58
CA PRO A 321 -18.63 -4.84 -0.38
C PRO A 321 -17.34 -5.64 -0.16
N TYR A 322 -16.59 -5.91 -1.23
CA TYR A 322 -15.40 -6.75 -1.13
C TYR A 322 -14.30 -6.33 -2.10
N GLU A 323 -13.08 -6.26 -1.56
CA GLU A 323 -11.85 -5.97 -2.30
C GLU A 323 -10.77 -6.98 -1.91
N LEU A 324 -10.22 -7.67 -2.91
CA LEU A 324 -9.09 -8.59 -2.79
C LEU A 324 -7.93 -8.09 -3.66
N ARG A 325 -6.93 -7.50 -3.04
CA ARG A 325 -5.73 -7.01 -3.74
C ARG A 325 -4.73 -8.13 -4.00
N LEU A 326 -3.79 -7.87 -4.91
CA LEU A 326 -2.72 -8.82 -5.26
C LEU A 326 -1.93 -9.26 -4.01
N ARG A 327 -1.62 -8.32 -3.12
CA ARG A 327 -1.00 -8.60 -1.83
C ARG A 327 -1.79 -9.63 -1.02
N ASP A 328 -3.09 -9.40 -0.85
CA ASP A 328 -3.94 -10.26 -0.04
C ASP A 328 -4.12 -11.64 -0.69
N ALA A 329 -4.12 -11.69 -2.03
CA ALA A 329 -4.17 -12.94 -2.78
C ALA A 329 -2.89 -13.78 -2.57
N ILE A 330 -1.70 -13.14 -2.47
CA ILE A 330 -0.43 -13.81 -2.16
C ILE A 330 -0.43 -14.30 -0.70
N ILE A 331 -0.76 -13.42 0.25
CA ILE A 331 -0.78 -13.74 1.70
C ILE A 331 -1.72 -14.91 2.01
N ASN A 332 -2.87 -14.98 1.32
CA ASN A 332 -3.85 -16.04 1.50
C ASN A 332 -3.63 -17.24 0.56
N ASP A 333 -2.45 -17.35 -0.04
CA ASP A 333 -2.07 -18.47 -0.92
C ASP A 333 -3.09 -18.77 -2.03
N LEU A 334 -3.70 -17.74 -2.64
CA LEU A 334 -4.60 -17.90 -3.78
C LEU A 334 -3.86 -17.93 -5.11
N ILE A 335 -2.70 -17.29 -5.16
CA ILE A 335 -1.79 -17.20 -6.28
C ILE A 335 -0.37 -17.49 -5.80
N VAL A 336 0.53 -17.83 -6.72
CA VAL A 336 1.93 -18.04 -6.37
C VAL A 336 2.65 -16.70 -6.17
N PRO A 337 3.68 -16.63 -5.31
CA PRO A 337 4.54 -15.45 -5.18
C PRO A 337 5.40 -15.23 -6.44
N PHE A 338 6.12 -14.12 -6.46
CA PHE A 338 7.01 -13.78 -7.56
C PHE A 338 8.39 -13.34 -7.09
N HIS A 339 9.40 -13.57 -7.93
CA HIS A 339 10.74 -13.04 -7.79
C HIS A 339 10.97 -12.01 -8.90
N TYR A 340 11.02 -10.75 -8.52
CA TYR A 340 11.20 -9.62 -9.45
C TYR A 340 12.65 -9.17 -9.48
N PHE A 341 13.19 -9.05 -10.69
CA PHE A 341 14.53 -8.56 -10.97
C PHE A 341 14.45 -7.35 -11.91
N GLY A 342 14.73 -6.17 -11.37
CA GLY A 342 14.88 -4.93 -12.15
C GLY A 342 16.30 -4.84 -12.70
N ILE A 343 16.47 -5.07 -13.98
CA ILE A 343 17.76 -5.21 -14.66
C ILE A 343 18.06 -3.95 -15.45
N HIS A 344 19.24 -3.36 -15.24
CA HIS A 344 19.66 -2.19 -16.00
C HIS A 344 20.03 -2.55 -17.44
N ASP A 345 19.21 -2.07 -18.38
CA ASP A 345 19.48 -2.22 -19.82
C ASP A 345 20.41 -1.09 -20.32
N LYS A 346 21.68 -1.44 -20.54
CA LYS A 346 22.72 -0.49 -20.98
C LYS A 346 22.81 -0.36 -22.51
N LEU A 347 22.21 -1.28 -23.25
CA LEU A 347 22.38 -1.40 -24.69
C LEU A 347 21.31 -0.64 -25.49
N VAL A 348 20.19 -0.33 -24.85
CA VAL A 348 19.06 0.34 -25.49
C VAL A 348 18.89 1.77 -24.98
N ASP A 349 18.87 2.73 -25.91
CA ASP A 349 18.60 4.12 -25.59
C ASP A 349 17.12 4.44 -25.69
N TYR A 350 16.40 4.38 -24.57
CA TYR A 350 14.97 4.69 -24.48
C TYR A 350 14.64 6.19 -24.48
N SER A 351 15.64 7.07 -24.48
CA SER A 351 15.45 8.53 -24.58
C SER A 351 15.10 8.97 -25.99
N LEU A 352 15.24 8.09 -26.97
CA LEU A 352 14.88 8.35 -28.36
C LEU A 352 13.38 8.68 -28.48
N SER A 353 13.07 9.80 -29.12
CA SER A 353 11.69 10.27 -29.33
C SER A 353 10.89 9.29 -30.22
N ASP A 354 9.58 9.36 -30.18
CA ASP A 354 8.67 8.54 -30.99
C ASP A 354 8.96 8.62 -32.52
N THR A 355 9.60 9.69 -32.99
CA THR A 355 10.07 9.81 -34.37
C THR A 355 11.21 8.87 -34.74
N ALA A 356 11.90 8.30 -33.73
CA ALA A 356 13.00 7.34 -33.88
C ALA A 356 12.59 5.89 -33.53
N GLU A 357 11.30 5.57 -33.45
CA GLU A 357 10.77 4.28 -33.01
C GLU A 357 11.41 3.07 -33.73
N ARG A 358 11.62 3.16 -35.04
CA ARG A 358 12.29 2.09 -35.79
C ARG A 358 13.72 1.82 -35.32
N ARG A 359 14.45 2.88 -34.96
CA ARG A 359 15.82 2.76 -34.45
C ARG A 359 15.83 2.16 -33.06
N LEU A 360 14.89 2.55 -32.21
CA LEU A 360 14.71 1.98 -30.90
C LEU A 360 14.40 0.49 -30.96
N ILE A 361 13.44 0.07 -31.80
CA ILE A 361 13.10 -1.33 -32.01
C ILE A 361 14.32 -2.14 -32.53
N ALA A 362 15.10 -1.56 -33.43
CA ALA A 362 16.32 -2.21 -33.95
C ALA A 362 17.38 -2.39 -32.84
N GLN A 363 17.54 -1.44 -31.93
CA GLN A 363 18.42 -1.62 -30.76
C GLN A 363 17.87 -2.69 -29.81
N MET A 364 16.58 -2.67 -29.47
CA MET A 364 15.95 -3.65 -28.59
C MET A 364 16.10 -5.09 -29.10
N ALA A 365 16.04 -5.30 -30.42
CA ALA A 365 16.13 -6.59 -31.06
C ALA A 365 17.51 -6.86 -31.68
N SER A 366 18.56 -6.11 -31.31
CA SER A 366 19.92 -6.36 -31.76
C SER A 366 20.45 -7.67 -31.19
N GLU A 367 21.44 -8.29 -31.90
CA GLU A 367 22.07 -9.53 -31.42
C GLU A 367 22.67 -9.36 -30.04
N ASP A 368 23.42 -8.27 -29.79
CA ASP A 368 24.05 -7.98 -28.51
C ASP A 368 23.01 -7.86 -27.36
N ASN A 369 21.88 -7.19 -27.61
CA ASN A 369 20.83 -7.06 -26.60
C ASN A 369 20.09 -8.39 -26.37
N CYS A 370 19.88 -9.17 -27.42
CA CYS A 370 19.27 -10.51 -27.28
C CYS A 370 20.22 -11.49 -26.58
N GLU A 371 21.53 -11.40 -26.80
CA GLU A 371 22.52 -12.18 -26.04
C GLU A 371 22.48 -11.80 -24.54
N PHE A 372 22.45 -10.51 -24.24
CA PHE A 372 22.28 -10.03 -22.85
C PHE A 372 20.99 -10.54 -22.21
N ILE A 373 19.86 -10.49 -22.93
CA ILE A 373 18.58 -11.02 -22.44
C ILE A 373 18.67 -12.53 -22.21
N HIS A 374 19.32 -13.26 -23.14
CA HIS A 374 19.55 -14.69 -22.98
C HIS A 374 20.36 -15.00 -21.70
N GLU A 375 21.47 -14.30 -21.47
CA GLU A 375 22.26 -14.45 -20.23
C GLU A 375 21.41 -14.22 -18.97
N GLN A 376 20.55 -13.20 -18.98
CA GLN A 376 19.68 -12.92 -17.82
C GLN A 376 18.61 -14.02 -17.63
N ILE A 377 18.04 -14.56 -18.71
CA ILE A 377 17.09 -15.69 -18.61
C ILE A 377 17.80 -16.90 -18.01
N GLU A 378 18.98 -17.29 -18.53
CA GLU A 378 19.75 -18.43 -18.02
C GLU A 378 20.17 -18.27 -16.55
N LYS A 379 20.54 -17.06 -16.16
CA LYS A 379 20.91 -16.75 -14.77
C LYS A 379 19.76 -16.89 -13.79
N HIS A 380 18.54 -16.57 -14.22
CA HIS A 380 17.38 -16.46 -13.31
C HIS A 380 16.31 -17.55 -13.53
N ARG A 381 16.48 -18.46 -14.51
CA ARG A 381 15.54 -19.57 -14.69
C ARG A 381 15.66 -20.60 -13.56
N THR A 382 14.59 -21.28 -13.27
CA THR A 382 14.57 -22.35 -12.28
C THR A 382 15.22 -23.61 -12.85
N GLU A 383 16.30 -24.08 -12.24
CA GLU A 383 16.99 -25.31 -12.64
C GLU A 383 16.05 -26.53 -12.67
N GLY A 384 16.19 -27.37 -13.69
CA GLY A 384 15.41 -28.59 -13.87
C GLY A 384 13.96 -28.41 -14.29
N GLN A 385 13.52 -27.16 -14.55
CA GLN A 385 12.21 -26.86 -15.11
C GLN A 385 12.35 -26.37 -16.56
N LYS A 386 11.40 -26.80 -17.41
CA LYS A 386 11.27 -26.24 -18.76
C LYS A 386 10.90 -24.76 -18.67
N LEU A 387 11.58 -23.92 -19.45
CA LEU A 387 11.25 -22.51 -19.58
C LEU A 387 9.86 -22.35 -20.22
N LYS A 388 8.98 -21.61 -19.59
CA LYS A 388 7.67 -21.23 -20.10
C LYS A 388 7.51 -19.72 -19.89
N ALA A 389 8.09 -18.95 -20.81
CA ALA A 389 8.20 -17.51 -20.66
C ALA A 389 7.15 -16.76 -21.47
N LEU A 390 6.61 -15.71 -20.86
CA LEU A 390 5.73 -14.74 -21.49
C LEU A 390 6.44 -13.40 -21.60
N ALA A 391 6.65 -12.90 -22.82
CA ALA A 391 7.41 -11.68 -23.09
C ALA A 391 6.52 -10.57 -23.64
N PHE A 392 6.50 -9.43 -22.94
CA PHE A 392 5.72 -8.25 -23.32
C PHE A 392 6.55 -7.27 -24.15
N CYS A 393 6.13 -7.07 -25.40
CA CYS A 393 6.80 -6.22 -26.37
C CYS A 393 6.03 -4.91 -26.65
N ARG A 394 6.74 -3.90 -27.15
CA ARG A 394 6.19 -2.57 -27.48
C ARG A 394 5.28 -2.58 -28.70
N THR A 395 5.70 -3.23 -29.78
CA THR A 395 5.01 -3.26 -31.07
C THR A 395 5.05 -4.67 -31.67
N ILE A 396 4.18 -4.93 -32.64
CA ILE A 396 4.18 -6.21 -33.38
C ILE A 396 5.52 -6.45 -34.09
N GLN A 397 6.13 -5.39 -34.64
CA GLN A 397 7.45 -5.49 -35.27
C GLN A 397 8.51 -5.86 -34.21
N HIS A 398 8.46 -5.25 -33.02
CA HIS A 398 9.36 -5.60 -31.91
C HIS A 398 9.19 -7.08 -31.52
N ALA A 399 7.96 -7.54 -31.27
CA ALA A 399 7.69 -8.93 -30.89
C ALA A 399 8.18 -9.94 -31.94
N ARG A 400 8.00 -9.61 -33.23
CA ARG A 400 8.48 -10.45 -34.34
C ARG A 400 10.01 -10.50 -34.38
N MET A 401 10.68 -9.35 -34.34
CA MET A 401 12.16 -9.31 -34.38
C MET A 401 12.78 -10.00 -33.17
N MET A 402 12.23 -9.81 -31.98
CA MET A 402 12.67 -10.52 -30.76
C MET A 402 12.51 -12.04 -30.90
N ALA A 403 11.38 -12.49 -31.43
CA ALA A 403 11.15 -13.92 -31.66
C ALA A 403 12.14 -14.49 -32.69
N GLU A 404 12.43 -13.75 -33.78
CA GLU A 404 13.40 -14.14 -34.78
C GLU A 404 14.83 -14.20 -34.20
N THR A 405 15.27 -13.17 -33.46
CA THR A 405 16.65 -13.10 -32.94
C THR A 405 16.88 -14.05 -31.77
N LEU A 406 15.96 -14.10 -30.77
CA LEU A 406 16.08 -15.07 -29.68
C LEU A 406 15.75 -16.50 -30.07
N GLY A 407 15.21 -16.71 -31.28
CA GLY A 407 14.98 -18.02 -31.86
C GLY A 407 16.26 -18.86 -32.09
N GLN A 408 17.44 -18.24 -32.03
CA GLN A 408 18.74 -18.95 -32.04
C GLN A 408 19.05 -19.68 -30.71
N TYR A 409 18.41 -19.26 -29.60
CA TYR A 409 18.62 -19.83 -28.25
C TYR A 409 17.42 -20.65 -27.79
N TYR A 410 16.20 -20.26 -28.19
CA TYR A 410 14.94 -20.80 -27.67
C TYR A 410 13.93 -21.10 -28.77
N ASN A 411 12.99 -21.99 -28.50
CA ASN A 411 11.83 -22.16 -29.37
C ASN A 411 10.80 -21.04 -29.06
N THR A 412 10.64 -20.13 -30.02
CA THR A 412 9.89 -18.90 -29.85
C THR A 412 8.72 -18.78 -30.79
N ALA A 413 7.69 -18.07 -30.35
CA ALA A 413 6.57 -17.62 -31.17
C ALA A 413 6.17 -16.19 -30.80
N TYR A 414 5.50 -15.46 -31.72
CA TYR A 414 4.91 -14.18 -31.40
C TYR A 414 3.43 -14.14 -31.76
N LEU A 415 2.67 -13.36 -30.98
CA LEU A 415 1.24 -13.14 -31.19
C LEU A 415 0.93 -11.65 -31.29
N SER A 416 -0.07 -11.33 -32.10
CA SER A 416 -0.58 -9.99 -32.30
C SER A 416 -2.10 -9.97 -32.38
N GLY A 417 -2.71 -8.78 -32.36
CA GLY A 417 -4.15 -8.60 -32.58
C GLY A 417 -4.65 -9.17 -33.92
N LYS A 418 -3.76 -9.43 -34.90
CA LYS A 418 -4.11 -9.99 -36.21
C LYS A 418 -4.30 -11.50 -36.22
N ASN A 419 -3.79 -12.22 -35.20
CA ASN A 419 -3.93 -13.66 -35.09
C ASN A 419 -5.38 -14.04 -34.76
N LYS A 420 -5.88 -15.10 -35.42
CA LYS A 420 -7.21 -15.64 -35.10
C LYS A 420 -7.25 -16.25 -33.71
N THR A 421 -8.40 -16.21 -33.06
CA THR A 421 -8.61 -16.74 -31.69
C THR A 421 -8.09 -18.18 -31.55
N GLY A 422 -8.34 -19.05 -32.52
CA GLY A 422 -7.86 -20.43 -32.51
C GLY A 422 -6.32 -20.58 -32.55
N GLU A 423 -5.61 -19.67 -33.24
CA GLU A 423 -4.15 -19.65 -33.27
C GLU A 423 -3.58 -19.21 -31.92
N ARG A 424 -4.20 -18.21 -31.30
CA ARG A 424 -3.81 -17.74 -29.96
C ARG A 424 -3.97 -18.85 -28.93
N ILE A 425 -5.12 -19.51 -28.89
CA ILE A 425 -5.40 -20.60 -27.95
C ILE A 425 -4.40 -21.75 -28.14
N ARG A 426 -4.05 -22.10 -29.38
CA ARG A 426 -3.02 -23.13 -29.65
C ARG A 426 -1.67 -22.71 -29.06
N ALA A 427 -1.21 -21.49 -29.33
CA ALA A 427 0.07 -21.01 -28.79
C ALA A 427 0.11 -21.00 -27.26
N TYR A 428 -1.01 -20.66 -26.59
CA TYR A 428 -1.11 -20.71 -25.13
C TYR A 428 -1.03 -22.15 -24.61
N ASN A 429 -1.70 -23.09 -25.27
CA ASN A 429 -1.65 -24.52 -24.91
C ASN A 429 -0.27 -25.11 -25.17
N ASP A 430 0.35 -24.77 -26.32
CA ASP A 430 1.68 -25.25 -26.67
C ASP A 430 2.77 -24.76 -25.69
N LEU A 431 2.63 -23.50 -25.15
CA LEU A 431 3.52 -22.98 -24.13
C LEU A 431 3.39 -23.72 -22.78
N GLN A 432 2.19 -24.17 -22.44
CA GLN A 432 1.93 -24.81 -21.15
C GLN A 432 2.27 -26.32 -21.16
N ASP A 433 2.22 -26.96 -22.32
CA ASP A 433 2.45 -28.40 -22.48
C ASP A 433 3.95 -28.72 -22.43
N ASP A 434 4.34 -29.57 -21.47
CA ASP A 434 5.74 -30.01 -21.32
C ASP A 434 6.25 -30.81 -22.51
N ASN A 435 5.36 -31.44 -23.30
CA ASN A 435 5.68 -32.22 -24.47
C ASN A 435 5.85 -31.38 -25.75
N LYS A 436 5.51 -30.10 -25.71
CA LYS A 436 5.68 -29.16 -26.83
C LYS A 436 7.01 -28.43 -26.70
N GLU A 437 7.54 -27.95 -27.81
CA GLU A 437 8.88 -27.33 -27.83
C GLU A 437 8.85 -25.83 -27.45
N LEU A 438 7.71 -25.15 -27.56
CA LEU A 438 7.61 -23.72 -27.33
C LEU A 438 8.06 -23.33 -25.91
N GLU A 439 8.96 -22.35 -25.84
CA GLU A 439 9.58 -21.87 -24.58
C GLU A 439 9.27 -20.40 -24.29
N ILE A 440 9.26 -19.53 -25.31
CA ILE A 440 8.99 -18.10 -25.14
C ILE A 440 7.90 -17.65 -26.11
N LEU A 441 6.87 -17.01 -25.56
CA LEU A 441 5.79 -16.41 -26.33
C LEU A 441 5.85 -14.88 -26.21
N PHE A 442 6.15 -14.21 -27.32
CA PHE A 442 6.18 -12.76 -27.42
C PHE A 442 4.80 -12.21 -27.76
N ALA A 443 4.38 -11.16 -27.07
CA ALA A 443 3.06 -10.58 -27.27
C ALA A 443 3.04 -9.05 -27.13
N VAL A 444 2.08 -8.43 -27.82
CA VAL A 444 1.81 -7.00 -27.75
C VAL A 444 0.34 -6.81 -27.39
N ASP A 445 0.07 -6.23 -26.23
CA ASP A 445 -1.24 -5.83 -25.71
C ASP A 445 -2.35 -6.89 -25.65
N ILE A 446 -2.29 -7.93 -26.47
CA ILE A 446 -3.30 -9.01 -26.54
C ILE A 446 -3.35 -9.92 -25.29
N LEU A 447 -2.36 -9.81 -24.42
CA LEU A 447 -2.27 -10.57 -23.16
C LEU A 447 -2.63 -9.71 -21.94
N ASN A 448 -3.05 -8.47 -22.15
CA ASN A 448 -3.43 -7.58 -21.05
C ASN A 448 -4.72 -8.07 -20.38
N GLU A 449 -5.63 -8.72 -21.10
CA GLU A 449 -6.92 -9.17 -20.61
C GLU A 449 -7.34 -10.53 -21.19
N GLY A 450 -8.14 -11.28 -20.43
CA GLY A 450 -8.83 -12.50 -20.91
C GLY A 450 -7.99 -13.75 -21.16
N VAL A 451 -6.67 -13.69 -21.03
CA VAL A 451 -5.78 -14.83 -21.30
C VAL A 451 -5.43 -15.57 -20.02
N ASP A 452 -5.53 -16.89 -20.07
CA ASP A 452 -5.23 -17.79 -18.95
C ASP A 452 -4.11 -18.77 -19.33
N ILE A 453 -2.91 -18.52 -18.80
CA ILE A 453 -1.73 -19.35 -19.02
C ILE A 453 -1.09 -19.67 -17.66
N PRO A 454 -1.72 -20.51 -16.82
CA PRO A 454 -1.23 -20.78 -15.48
C PRO A 454 0.15 -21.44 -15.42
N GLY A 455 0.55 -22.16 -16.48
CA GLY A 455 1.85 -22.83 -16.57
C GLY A 455 3.06 -21.92 -16.73
N VAL A 456 2.90 -20.60 -16.98
CA VAL A 456 4.01 -19.65 -17.13
C VAL A 456 4.83 -19.58 -15.85
N ASN A 457 6.16 -19.77 -15.96
CA ASN A 457 7.09 -19.67 -14.84
C ASN A 457 8.06 -18.48 -14.95
N MET A 458 8.06 -17.77 -16.10
CA MET A 458 8.84 -16.55 -16.28
C MET A 458 8.05 -15.48 -17.05
N VAL A 459 8.17 -14.22 -16.61
CA VAL A 459 7.60 -13.05 -17.30
C VAL A 459 8.74 -12.10 -17.66
N LEU A 460 8.80 -11.67 -18.92
CA LEU A 460 9.79 -10.74 -19.43
C LEU A 460 9.12 -9.43 -19.82
N PHE A 461 9.49 -8.33 -19.16
CA PHE A 461 9.10 -6.99 -19.57
C PHE A 461 10.19 -6.38 -20.45
N LEU A 462 10.00 -6.51 -21.78
CA LEU A 462 10.92 -6.00 -22.81
C LEU A 462 10.50 -4.61 -23.31
N ARG A 463 9.56 -4.01 -22.65
CA ARG A 463 9.12 -2.64 -22.92
C ARG A 463 8.91 -1.90 -21.61
N PRO A 464 9.22 -0.61 -21.54
CA PRO A 464 8.80 0.22 -20.43
C PRO A 464 7.28 0.24 -20.33
N THR A 465 6.73 0.01 -19.14
CA THR A 465 5.27 0.02 -18.89
C THR A 465 4.83 1.45 -18.54
N ASP A 466 3.82 1.96 -19.24
CA ASP A 466 3.32 3.32 -19.07
C ASP A 466 2.30 3.48 -17.92
N SER A 467 1.88 2.37 -17.31
CA SER A 467 0.84 2.34 -16.27
C SER A 467 1.14 1.27 -15.22
N SER A 468 1.04 1.64 -13.96
CA SER A 468 1.12 0.70 -12.84
C SER A 468 0.04 -0.38 -12.90
N THR A 469 -1.15 -0.03 -13.37
CA THR A 469 -2.27 -0.95 -13.57
C THR A 469 -1.95 -2.04 -14.59
N ILE A 470 -1.44 -1.64 -15.77
CA ILE A 470 -1.04 -2.59 -16.82
C ILE A 470 0.06 -3.52 -16.32
N PHE A 471 1.05 -2.99 -15.58
CA PHE A 471 2.10 -3.79 -14.97
C PHE A 471 1.53 -4.87 -14.05
N ILE A 472 0.67 -4.52 -13.11
CA ILE A 472 0.03 -5.46 -12.17
C ILE A 472 -0.85 -6.48 -12.91
N GLN A 473 -1.57 -6.08 -13.95
CA GLN A 473 -2.37 -6.99 -14.76
C GLN A 473 -1.50 -8.01 -15.52
N GLN A 474 -0.40 -7.55 -16.12
CA GLN A 474 0.55 -8.41 -16.85
C GLN A 474 1.28 -9.35 -15.89
N LEU A 475 1.74 -8.86 -14.75
CA LEU A 475 2.33 -9.66 -13.68
C LEU A 475 1.36 -10.76 -13.21
N GLY A 476 0.11 -10.39 -12.94
CA GLY A 476 -0.93 -11.30 -12.46
C GLY A 476 -1.24 -12.48 -13.40
N ARG A 477 -0.90 -12.38 -14.69
CA ARG A 477 -1.06 -13.50 -15.64
C ARG A 477 -0.18 -14.68 -15.31
N GLY A 478 1.05 -14.40 -14.87
CA GLY A 478 1.98 -15.43 -14.44
C GLY A 478 1.71 -15.99 -13.04
N LEU A 479 0.93 -15.32 -12.18
CA LEU A 479 0.85 -15.70 -10.77
C LEU A 479 -0.16 -16.80 -10.43
N ARG A 480 -0.88 -17.34 -11.40
CA ARG A 480 -1.83 -18.44 -11.15
C ARG A 480 -1.12 -19.71 -10.68
N LYS A 481 -1.76 -20.42 -9.76
CA LYS A 481 -1.28 -21.72 -9.31
C LYS A 481 -1.29 -22.75 -10.45
N PHE A 482 -0.24 -23.53 -10.54
CA PHE A 482 -0.10 -24.63 -11.47
C PHE A 482 0.75 -25.75 -10.85
N ALA A 483 0.59 -26.97 -11.32
CA ALA A 483 1.35 -28.10 -10.80
C ALA A 483 2.87 -27.84 -10.88
N ASN A 484 3.57 -28.09 -9.78
CA ASN A 484 5.04 -27.90 -9.62
C ASN A 484 5.54 -26.47 -9.77
N LYS A 485 4.68 -25.46 -9.70
CA LYS A 485 5.06 -24.05 -9.78
C LYS A 485 5.05 -23.41 -8.38
N ALA A 486 6.24 -23.11 -7.87
CA ALA A 486 6.42 -22.51 -6.55
C ALA A 486 6.32 -20.97 -6.60
N TYR A 487 6.84 -20.35 -7.64
CA TYR A 487 6.86 -18.90 -7.87
C TYR A 487 6.98 -18.58 -9.37
N VAL A 488 6.90 -17.32 -9.70
CA VAL A 488 7.17 -16.81 -11.06
C VAL A 488 8.38 -15.89 -11.01
N THR A 489 9.33 -16.09 -11.91
CA THR A 489 10.44 -15.16 -12.13
C THR A 489 9.98 -14.02 -13.04
N VAL A 490 10.26 -12.79 -12.65
CA VAL A 490 9.94 -11.58 -13.43
C VAL A 490 11.23 -10.85 -13.75
N LEU A 491 11.58 -10.74 -15.02
CA LEU A 491 12.72 -9.98 -15.50
C LEU A 491 12.20 -8.71 -16.17
N ASP A 492 12.54 -7.56 -15.59
CA ASP A 492 12.13 -6.25 -16.09
C ASP A 492 13.37 -5.47 -16.53
N PHE A 493 13.49 -5.25 -17.83
CA PHE A 493 14.62 -4.55 -18.44
C PHE A 493 14.39 -3.03 -18.37
N ILE A 494 14.92 -2.44 -17.30
CA ILE A 494 14.78 -1.02 -16.97
C ILE A 494 15.82 -0.23 -17.77
N GLY A 495 15.35 0.49 -18.79
CA GLY A 495 16.21 1.35 -19.59
C GLY A 495 16.26 2.78 -19.02
N ASN A 496 16.96 3.68 -19.74
CA ASN A 496 17.12 5.10 -19.42
C ASN A 496 15.84 5.95 -19.61
N SER A 497 14.68 5.34 -19.80
CA SER A 497 13.37 6.02 -19.87
C SER A 497 12.78 6.23 -18.49
N TYR A 498 13.39 7.10 -17.73
CA TYR A 498 13.11 7.34 -16.30
C TYR A 498 11.66 7.67 -15.96
N LYS A 499 10.93 8.33 -16.86
CA LYS A 499 9.50 8.62 -16.67
C LYS A 499 8.67 7.37 -16.40
N ARG A 500 9.05 6.24 -17.00
CA ARG A 500 8.32 4.98 -16.93
C ARG A 500 8.77 4.13 -15.76
N SER A 501 10.02 4.27 -15.32
CA SER A 501 10.56 3.56 -14.15
C SER A 501 9.84 3.92 -12.84
N VAL A 502 9.32 5.13 -12.73
CA VAL A 502 8.49 5.54 -11.58
C VAL A 502 7.19 4.74 -11.51
N HIS A 503 6.57 4.40 -12.65
CA HIS A 503 5.35 3.60 -12.65
C HIS A 503 5.57 2.19 -12.09
N ILE A 504 6.75 1.61 -12.28
CA ILE A 504 7.14 0.33 -11.67
C ILE A 504 7.24 0.49 -10.15
N ALA A 505 7.94 1.54 -9.68
CA ALA A 505 8.05 1.82 -8.26
C ALA A 505 6.68 2.08 -7.62
N LEU A 506 5.79 2.79 -8.33
CA LEU A 506 4.40 3.01 -7.90
C LEU A 506 3.61 1.70 -7.86
N ALA A 507 3.77 0.84 -8.87
CA ALA A 507 3.09 -0.44 -8.93
C ALA A 507 3.52 -1.38 -7.80
N LEU A 508 4.83 -1.51 -7.58
CA LEU A 508 5.37 -2.30 -6.46
C LEU A 508 5.00 -1.69 -5.11
N GLY A 509 5.10 -0.36 -4.97
CA GLY A 509 4.69 0.36 -3.77
C GLY A 509 3.21 0.18 -3.44
N SER A 510 2.33 0.12 -4.44
CA SER A 510 0.89 -0.09 -4.24
C SER A 510 0.53 -1.45 -3.64
N LEU A 511 1.47 -2.41 -3.65
CA LEU A 511 1.32 -3.68 -2.92
C LEU A 511 1.44 -3.49 -1.40
N SER A 512 1.91 -2.35 -0.91
CA SER A 512 1.91 -2.03 0.51
C SER A 512 0.50 -1.82 1.03
N LYS A 513 0.23 -2.31 2.22
CA LYS A 513 -1.02 -2.00 2.92
C LYS A 513 -1.00 -0.51 3.33
N GLY A 514 -1.99 0.27 2.88
CA GLY A 514 -2.05 1.70 3.15
C GLY A 514 -0.96 2.53 2.45
N PHE A 515 -0.56 2.14 1.25
CA PHE A 515 0.42 2.88 0.47
C PHE A 515 0.02 4.35 0.31
N ILE A 516 0.88 5.23 0.81
CA ILE A 516 0.76 6.68 0.69
C ILE A 516 1.80 7.15 -0.31
N LEU A 517 1.37 7.95 -1.30
CA LEU A 517 2.25 8.47 -2.33
C LEU A 517 3.10 9.64 -1.77
N GLU A 518 4.22 9.29 -1.12
CA GLU A 518 5.21 10.24 -0.63
C GLU A 518 6.59 9.95 -1.23
N LYS A 519 7.26 10.99 -1.72
CA LYS A 519 8.62 10.86 -2.30
C LYS A 519 9.59 10.17 -1.35
N LYS A 520 9.57 10.57 -0.06
CA LYS A 520 10.48 10.02 0.95
C LYS A 520 10.24 8.53 1.16
N LEU A 521 8.97 8.12 1.30
CA LEU A 521 8.61 6.71 1.46
C LEU A 521 8.96 5.89 0.21
N LEU A 522 8.59 6.39 -0.97
CA LEU A 522 8.86 5.67 -2.22
C LEU A 522 10.37 5.52 -2.49
N LYS A 523 11.18 6.55 -2.17
CA LYS A 523 12.64 6.47 -2.25
C LYS A 523 13.21 5.44 -1.28
N SER A 524 12.71 5.39 -0.04
CA SER A 524 13.10 4.38 0.95
C SER A 524 12.80 2.97 0.42
N MET A 525 11.58 2.75 -0.05
CA MET A 525 11.16 1.45 -0.61
C MET A 525 12.06 1.01 -1.78
N VAL A 526 12.38 1.91 -2.71
CA VAL A 526 13.29 1.60 -3.83
C VAL A 526 14.70 1.27 -3.34
N LYS A 527 15.24 2.03 -2.36
CA LYS A 527 16.56 1.78 -1.78
C LYS A 527 16.67 0.41 -1.11
N ASN A 528 15.60 0.00 -0.43
CA ASN A 528 15.52 -1.24 0.36
C ASN A 528 14.87 -2.41 -0.40
N ASP A 529 14.84 -2.38 -1.74
CA ASP A 529 14.23 -3.43 -2.56
C ASP A 529 12.80 -3.80 -2.08
N PHE A 530 12.05 -2.78 -1.62
CA PHE A 530 10.67 -2.91 -1.15
C PHE A 530 10.49 -3.89 0.04
N GLU A 531 11.49 -4.04 0.90
CA GLU A 531 11.38 -4.88 2.11
C GLU A 531 10.21 -4.47 3.02
N GLU A 532 9.86 -3.18 3.03
CA GLU A 532 8.74 -2.62 3.78
C GLU A 532 7.36 -3.20 3.37
N LEU A 533 7.27 -3.86 2.22
CA LEU A 533 6.05 -4.57 1.83
C LEU A 533 5.67 -5.70 2.80
N GLY A 534 6.64 -6.29 3.51
CA GLY A 534 6.41 -7.43 4.40
C GLY A 534 5.88 -8.66 3.66
N LEU A 535 6.24 -8.83 2.37
CA LEU A 535 5.82 -9.98 1.56
C LEU A 535 6.91 -11.04 1.42
N ARG A 536 8.10 -10.80 1.97
CA ARG A 536 9.23 -11.75 1.92
C ARG A 536 8.88 -13.08 2.56
N ASP A 537 8.18 -13.06 3.71
CA ASP A 537 7.72 -14.25 4.42
C ASP A 537 6.69 -15.07 3.63
N TYR A 538 6.09 -14.48 2.61
CA TYR A 538 5.15 -15.11 1.69
C TYR A 538 5.79 -15.49 0.35
N GLY A 539 7.14 -15.50 0.28
CA GLY A 539 7.90 -15.95 -0.89
C GLY A 539 8.08 -14.90 -2.00
N VAL A 540 7.71 -13.64 -1.78
CA VAL A 540 7.99 -12.55 -2.73
C VAL A 540 9.40 -12.03 -2.50
N SER A 541 10.19 -11.93 -3.58
CA SER A 541 11.51 -11.31 -3.59
C SER A 541 11.55 -10.22 -4.65
N ILE A 542 12.09 -9.06 -4.29
CA ILE A 542 12.29 -7.93 -5.22
C ILE A 542 13.76 -7.55 -5.14
N GLN A 543 14.42 -7.45 -6.28
CA GLN A 543 15.81 -7.03 -6.41
C GLN A 543 15.93 -6.07 -7.59
N ILE A 544 16.45 -4.88 -7.34
CA ILE A 544 16.65 -3.86 -8.37
C ILE A 544 18.15 -3.57 -8.48
N ASP A 545 18.67 -3.55 -9.69
CA ASP A 545 20.06 -3.19 -9.97
C ASP A 545 20.37 -1.78 -9.41
N GLU A 546 21.56 -1.61 -8.79
CA GLU A 546 21.93 -0.36 -8.12
C GLU A 546 21.92 0.86 -9.05
N LEU A 547 22.30 0.71 -10.32
CA LEU A 547 22.22 1.80 -11.28
C LEU A 547 20.77 2.17 -11.58
N SER A 548 19.88 1.18 -11.71
CA SER A 548 18.44 1.40 -11.88
C SER A 548 17.84 2.08 -10.64
N LYS A 549 18.23 1.71 -9.42
CA LYS A 549 17.79 2.39 -8.19
C LYS A 549 18.14 3.88 -8.20
N VAL A 550 19.40 4.23 -8.52
CA VAL A 550 19.84 5.62 -8.60
C VAL A 550 18.98 6.42 -9.59
N GLU A 551 18.68 5.85 -10.73
CA GLU A 551 17.91 6.51 -11.77
C GLU A 551 16.44 6.64 -11.44
N ILE A 552 15.81 5.60 -10.89
CA ILE A 552 14.44 5.65 -10.37
C ILE A 552 14.33 6.74 -9.28
N ILE A 553 15.29 6.82 -8.37
CA ILE A 553 15.30 7.82 -7.30
C ILE A 553 15.42 9.25 -7.86
N LYS A 554 16.32 9.50 -8.81
CA LYS A 554 16.44 10.79 -9.49
C LYS A 554 15.13 11.23 -10.12
N TYR A 555 14.42 10.28 -10.73
CA TYR A 555 13.15 10.59 -11.34
C TYR A 555 12.03 10.80 -10.31
N ILE A 556 11.96 10.02 -9.24
CA ILE A 556 11.05 10.27 -8.11
C ILE A 556 11.27 11.69 -7.57
N GLU A 557 12.51 12.15 -7.49
CA GLU A 557 12.85 13.51 -7.07
C GLU A 557 12.32 14.58 -8.03
N SER A 558 12.37 14.34 -9.32
CA SER A 558 11.90 15.27 -10.35
C SER A 558 10.38 15.27 -10.55
N GLU A 559 9.68 14.19 -10.16
CA GLU A 559 8.24 14.07 -10.36
C GLU A 559 7.46 14.91 -9.34
N ASN A 560 6.39 15.55 -9.82
CA ASN A 560 5.53 16.38 -8.97
C ASN A 560 4.30 15.60 -8.50
N PHE A 561 4.40 14.93 -7.35
CA PHE A 561 3.29 14.22 -6.72
C PHE A 561 2.24 15.14 -6.08
N ASN A 562 2.47 16.45 -6.06
CA ASN A 562 1.48 17.44 -5.61
C ASN A 562 0.50 17.83 -6.74
N LEU A 563 0.53 17.16 -7.88
CA LEU A 563 -0.49 17.35 -8.91
C LEU A 563 -1.86 16.91 -8.38
N LEU A 564 -2.89 17.69 -8.71
CA LEU A 564 -4.26 17.48 -8.23
C LEU A 564 -4.75 16.04 -8.46
N LYS A 565 -4.33 15.40 -9.55
CA LYS A 565 -4.66 13.99 -9.85
C LYS A 565 -4.22 13.04 -8.74
N TYR A 566 -2.98 13.15 -8.23
CA TYR A 566 -2.46 12.29 -7.16
C TYR A 566 -3.13 12.58 -5.82
N ILE A 567 -3.41 13.85 -5.55
CA ILE A 567 -4.06 14.27 -4.30
C ILE A 567 -5.52 13.82 -4.24
N LYS A 568 -6.26 13.92 -5.35
CA LYS A 568 -7.61 13.35 -5.47
C LYS A 568 -7.61 11.84 -5.27
N GLN A 569 -6.58 11.16 -5.76
CA GLN A 569 -6.41 9.72 -5.58
C GLN A 569 -6.24 9.36 -4.11
N ASP A 570 -5.30 10.01 -3.40
CA ASP A 570 -5.06 9.74 -1.99
C ASP A 570 -6.33 9.96 -1.15
N TYR A 571 -7.07 11.03 -1.46
CA TYR A 571 -8.35 11.32 -0.83
C TYR A 571 -9.37 10.20 -1.06
N GLN A 572 -9.56 9.80 -2.32
CA GLN A 572 -10.55 8.78 -2.69
C GLN A 572 -10.21 7.42 -2.08
N ASN A 573 -8.93 7.01 -2.14
CA ASN A 573 -8.46 5.77 -1.54
C ASN A 573 -8.77 5.73 -0.03
N PHE A 574 -8.57 6.85 0.66
CA PHE A 574 -8.82 6.93 2.10
C PHE A 574 -10.31 6.95 2.42
N LYS A 575 -11.12 7.72 1.69
CA LYS A 575 -12.58 7.74 1.82
C LYS A 575 -13.17 6.34 1.66
N ASP A 576 -12.70 5.63 0.67
CA ASP A 576 -13.14 4.26 0.36
C ASP A 576 -12.67 3.25 1.43
N PHE A 577 -11.46 3.42 1.95
CA PHE A 577 -10.96 2.60 3.06
C PHE A 577 -11.86 2.72 4.29
N LEU A 578 -12.29 3.93 4.62
CA LEU A 578 -13.20 4.19 5.73
C LEU A 578 -14.63 3.71 5.47
N LYS A 579 -14.99 3.43 4.21
CA LYS A 579 -16.37 3.08 3.80
C LYS A 579 -17.40 4.11 4.27
N THR A 580 -17.01 5.39 4.35
CA THR A 580 -17.91 6.46 4.79
C THR A 580 -18.78 6.94 3.63
N PRO A 581 -20.10 7.10 3.82
CA PRO A 581 -20.99 7.63 2.79
C PRO A 581 -20.76 9.13 2.55
N THR A 582 -20.15 9.82 3.52
CA THR A 582 -19.79 11.23 3.45
C THR A 582 -18.27 11.39 3.25
N TYR A 583 -17.72 12.56 3.40
CA TYR A 583 -16.29 12.78 3.43
C TYR A 583 -15.65 12.30 4.74
N PRO A 584 -14.38 11.87 4.74
CA PRO A 584 -13.61 11.58 5.95
C PRO A 584 -13.53 12.83 6.83
N ARG A 585 -13.73 12.67 8.14
CA ARG A 585 -13.56 13.77 9.10
C ARG A 585 -12.08 14.02 9.37
N HIS A 586 -11.72 15.17 9.91
CA HIS A 586 -10.33 15.48 10.27
C HIS A 586 -9.74 14.45 11.23
N VAL A 587 -10.49 14.03 12.25
CA VAL A 587 -10.02 13.03 13.23
C VAL A 587 -9.80 11.64 12.63
N ASP A 588 -10.45 11.30 11.52
CA ASP A 588 -10.24 10.02 10.84
C ASP A 588 -8.82 9.92 10.30
N TYR A 589 -8.19 11.06 9.92
CA TYR A 589 -6.80 11.12 9.46
C TYR A 589 -5.76 10.91 10.56
N ILE A 590 -6.15 10.95 11.82
CA ILE A 590 -5.27 10.64 12.95
C ILE A 590 -5.55 9.25 13.54
N ASN A 591 -6.79 8.81 13.45
CA ASN A 591 -7.22 7.54 14.02
C ASN A 591 -6.96 6.32 13.12
N SER A 592 -6.41 6.53 11.93
CA SER A 592 -6.13 5.48 10.96
C SER A 592 -4.67 5.47 10.54
N ASP A 593 -4.01 4.32 10.68
CA ASP A 593 -2.64 4.10 10.19
C ASP A 593 -2.53 4.17 8.65
N TYR A 594 -3.67 4.14 7.95
CA TYR A 594 -3.76 4.20 6.49
C TYR A 594 -4.14 5.58 5.95
N ALA A 595 -4.22 6.57 6.83
CA ALA A 595 -4.59 7.91 6.43
C ALA A 595 -3.44 8.61 5.68
N PRO A 596 -3.73 9.27 4.55
CA PRO A 596 -2.77 10.20 3.95
C PRO A 596 -2.58 11.41 4.86
N ASN A 597 -1.49 12.12 4.67
CA ASN A 597 -1.27 13.36 5.41
C ASN A 597 -2.35 14.41 5.06
N LEU A 598 -3.20 14.77 6.01
CA LEU A 598 -4.29 15.73 5.83
C LEU A 598 -3.81 17.07 5.24
N LEU A 599 -2.58 17.50 5.58
CA LEU A 599 -2.03 18.77 5.12
C LEU A 599 -1.81 18.82 3.60
N LYS A 600 -1.71 17.67 2.92
CA LYS A 600 -1.64 17.60 1.45
C LYS A 600 -2.88 18.15 0.76
N PHE A 601 -4.04 18.09 1.41
CA PHE A 601 -5.30 18.58 0.88
C PHE A 601 -5.50 20.09 1.04
N MET A 602 -4.56 20.74 1.73
CA MET A 602 -4.56 22.19 1.92
C MET A 602 -3.55 22.85 0.99
N LYS A 603 -3.77 24.12 0.60
CA LYS A 603 -2.90 24.92 -0.29
C LYS A 603 -2.73 24.35 -1.70
N ILE A 604 -3.79 23.75 -2.24
CA ILE A 604 -3.82 23.20 -3.59
C ILE A 604 -4.53 24.17 -4.54
N LYS A 605 -4.09 24.21 -5.80
CA LYS A 605 -4.79 24.95 -6.85
C LYS A 605 -5.84 24.04 -7.50
N ILE A 606 -7.12 24.44 -7.37
CA ILE A 606 -8.26 23.83 -8.06
C ILE A 606 -8.94 24.96 -8.84
N ASP A 607 -9.10 24.79 -10.15
CA ASP A 607 -9.72 25.78 -11.05
C ASP A 607 -9.18 27.21 -10.84
N SER A 608 -7.85 27.36 -10.78
CA SER A 608 -7.12 28.62 -10.56
C SER A 608 -7.27 29.24 -9.17
N ARG A 609 -7.98 28.62 -8.24
CA ARG A 609 -8.11 29.07 -6.84
C ARG A 609 -7.28 28.18 -5.92
N THR A 610 -6.56 28.79 -4.98
CA THR A 610 -5.84 28.03 -3.95
C THR A 610 -6.79 27.70 -2.80
N THR A 611 -6.87 26.45 -2.43
CA THR A 611 -7.58 25.99 -1.22
C THR A 611 -6.75 26.33 0.01
N ASN A 612 -7.40 26.81 1.08
CA ASN A 612 -6.69 27.19 2.31
C ASN A 612 -7.05 26.28 3.51
N SER A 613 -7.91 25.28 3.28
CA SER A 613 -8.36 24.33 4.29
C SER A 613 -8.86 23.03 3.64
N TYR A 614 -9.05 22.00 4.44
CA TYR A 614 -9.67 20.77 4.00
C TYR A 614 -11.10 20.99 3.49
N TYR A 615 -11.89 21.88 4.14
CA TYR A 615 -13.18 22.32 3.64
C TYR A 615 -13.10 22.87 2.20
N GLY A 616 -12.13 23.75 1.96
CA GLY A 616 -11.90 24.33 0.62
C GLY A 616 -11.55 23.26 -0.43
N PHE A 617 -10.79 22.23 -0.04
CA PHE A 617 -10.48 21.09 -0.90
C PHE A 617 -11.73 20.28 -1.21
N LEU A 618 -12.50 19.85 -0.19
CA LEU A 618 -13.73 19.07 -0.36
C LEU A 618 -14.71 19.77 -1.33
N LYS A 619 -14.96 21.06 -1.10
CA LYS A 619 -15.79 21.88 -1.97
C LYS A 619 -15.23 21.96 -3.39
N GLY A 620 -13.91 22.09 -3.54
CA GLY A 620 -13.23 22.21 -4.84
C GLY A 620 -13.25 20.93 -5.66
N ILE A 621 -13.34 19.76 -5.04
CA ILE A 621 -13.46 18.47 -5.75
C ILE A 621 -14.92 18.05 -5.97
N GLY A 622 -15.89 18.83 -5.47
CA GLY A 622 -17.33 18.57 -5.65
C GLY A 622 -17.93 17.62 -4.60
N GLU A 623 -17.28 17.44 -3.44
CA GLU A 623 -17.88 16.68 -2.35
C GLU A 623 -19.09 17.44 -1.76
N PRO A 624 -20.14 16.72 -1.38
CA PRO A 624 -21.29 17.31 -0.67
C PRO A 624 -20.87 17.70 0.76
N VAL A 625 -20.62 19.00 0.94
CA VAL A 625 -20.26 19.59 2.23
C VAL A 625 -21.32 20.63 2.66
N PRO A 626 -21.52 20.87 3.97
CA PRO A 626 -22.40 21.93 4.42
C PRO A 626 -22.03 23.30 3.84
N ALA A 627 -23.02 24.13 3.57
CA ALA A 627 -22.80 25.47 3.06
C ALA A 627 -22.50 26.44 4.20
N PHE A 628 -21.27 26.94 4.30
CA PHE A 628 -20.84 27.89 5.32
C PHE A 628 -20.75 29.30 4.77
N THR A 629 -20.96 30.29 5.64
CA THR A 629 -20.81 31.73 5.35
C THR A 629 -19.33 32.09 5.12
N GLU A 630 -19.08 33.27 4.54
CA GLU A 630 -17.70 33.73 4.33
C GLU A 630 -16.93 33.90 5.64
N GLU A 631 -17.59 34.34 6.72
CA GLU A 631 -16.97 34.45 8.04
C GLU A 631 -16.62 33.08 8.64
N GLN A 632 -17.53 32.11 8.55
CA GLN A 632 -17.28 30.73 8.98
C GLN A 632 -16.13 30.09 8.19
N ILE A 633 -16.12 30.26 6.87
CA ILE A 633 -15.01 29.79 6.00
C ILE A 633 -13.70 30.49 6.38
N GLY A 634 -13.75 31.80 6.67
CA GLY A 634 -12.58 32.56 7.16
C GLY A 634 -11.98 31.97 8.42
N THR A 635 -12.81 31.66 9.40
CA THR A 635 -12.42 31.01 10.67
C THR A 635 -11.81 29.63 10.44
N ILE A 636 -12.45 28.77 9.63
CA ILE A 636 -11.92 27.45 9.27
C ILE A 636 -10.56 27.58 8.55
N ASN A 637 -10.44 28.47 7.58
CA ASN A 637 -9.21 28.65 6.80
C ASN A 637 -8.05 29.14 7.70
N TYR A 638 -8.34 30.07 8.62
CA TYR A 638 -7.32 30.57 9.53
C TYR A 638 -6.82 29.48 10.48
N LEU A 639 -7.74 28.79 11.17
CA LEU A 639 -7.39 27.70 12.10
C LEU A 639 -6.67 26.55 11.36
N SER A 640 -7.11 26.20 10.16
CA SER A 640 -6.43 25.22 9.31
C SER A 640 -5.00 25.63 8.96
N SER A 641 -4.73 26.94 8.81
CA SER A 641 -3.40 27.46 8.48
C SER A 641 -2.38 27.28 9.62
N LEU A 642 -2.84 27.10 10.86
CA LEU A 642 -2.00 26.85 12.04
C LEU A 642 -1.50 25.40 12.10
N LEU A 643 -2.11 24.50 11.34
CA LEU A 643 -1.70 23.09 11.31
C LEU A 643 -0.37 22.88 10.55
N PRO A 644 0.45 21.89 10.94
CA PRO A 644 0.34 21.10 12.17
C PRO A 644 0.57 21.97 13.41
N LEU A 645 -0.20 21.74 14.47
CA LEU A 645 -0.09 22.58 15.67
C LEU A 645 1.29 22.46 16.31
N VAL A 646 1.86 23.63 16.65
CA VAL A 646 3.10 23.76 17.42
C VAL A 646 2.85 24.27 18.85
N ARG A 647 1.67 24.82 19.10
CA ARG A 647 1.13 25.15 20.41
C ARG A 647 -0.39 25.07 20.39
N ARG A 648 -1.02 24.82 21.52
CA ARG A 648 -2.47 24.51 21.59
C ARG A 648 -3.39 25.69 21.98
N HIS A 649 -2.80 26.85 22.32
CA HIS A 649 -3.53 27.99 22.86
C HIS A 649 -4.66 28.46 21.94
N GLU A 650 -4.40 28.66 20.65
CA GLU A 650 -5.38 29.15 19.68
C GLU A 650 -6.56 28.17 19.53
N PHE A 651 -6.28 26.87 19.50
CA PHE A 651 -7.29 25.83 19.34
C PHE A 651 -8.15 25.67 20.61
N LEU A 652 -7.56 25.76 21.79
CA LEU A 652 -8.30 25.73 23.04
C LEU A 652 -9.19 26.98 23.22
N ILE A 653 -8.67 28.16 22.88
CA ILE A 653 -9.48 29.39 22.88
C ILE A 653 -10.69 29.21 21.94
N ALA A 654 -10.47 28.79 20.70
CA ALA A 654 -11.55 28.58 19.75
C ALA A 654 -12.57 27.53 20.27
N LYS A 655 -12.09 26.45 20.89
CA LYS A 655 -12.93 25.38 21.46
C LYS A 655 -13.83 25.90 22.58
N HIS A 656 -13.31 26.74 23.47
CA HIS A 656 -14.12 27.36 24.54
C HIS A 656 -15.16 28.35 24.01
N LEU A 657 -14.83 29.04 22.90
CA LEU A 657 -15.74 30.02 22.30
C LEU A 657 -16.88 29.38 21.50
N ILE A 658 -16.80 28.12 21.13
CA ILE A 658 -17.92 27.35 20.53
C ILE A 658 -19.09 27.27 21.52
N ALA A 659 -18.83 27.18 22.81
CA ALA A 659 -19.86 27.15 23.83
C ALA A 659 -20.48 28.53 24.10
N GLY A 660 -20.05 29.59 23.40
CA GLY A 660 -20.49 30.96 23.50
C GLY A 660 -19.37 31.96 23.83
N ALA A 661 -19.68 33.23 23.69
CA ALA A 661 -18.75 34.31 24.00
C ALA A 661 -18.25 34.25 25.46
N LYS A 662 -17.00 34.63 25.67
CA LYS A 662 -16.32 34.60 26.96
C LYS A 662 -15.61 35.91 27.23
N THR A 663 -15.50 36.29 28.49
CA THR A 663 -14.61 37.40 28.89
C THR A 663 -13.15 36.97 28.80
N LEU A 664 -12.23 37.94 28.68
CA LEU A 664 -10.80 37.65 28.71
C LEU A 664 -10.38 36.96 30.02
N ASP A 665 -10.94 37.35 31.14
CA ASP A 665 -10.62 36.80 32.47
C ASP A 665 -11.09 35.32 32.56
N GLU A 666 -12.28 34.99 32.03
CA GLU A 666 -12.73 33.60 31.94
C GLU A 666 -11.81 32.73 31.07
N LEU A 667 -11.36 33.23 29.90
CA LEU A 667 -10.43 32.51 29.03
C LEU A 667 -9.09 32.29 29.73
N TYR A 668 -8.57 33.27 30.46
CA TYR A 668 -7.33 33.12 31.25
C TYR A 668 -7.48 32.02 32.30
N GLN A 669 -8.59 31.96 33.02
CA GLN A 669 -8.82 30.91 34.01
C GLN A 669 -8.94 29.53 33.38
N LEU A 670 -9.66 29.41 32.28
CA LEU A 670 -9.84 28.15 31.56
C LEU A 670 -8.51 27.60 31.01
N LEU A 671 -7.74 28.45 30.32
CA LEU A 671 -6.47 28.01 29.75
C LEU A 671 -5.44 27.66 30.83
N ASN A 672 -5.37 28.40 31.91
CA ASN A 672 -4.48 28.08 33.03
C ASN A 672 -4.82 26.75 33.72
N SER A 673 -6.10 26.29 33.66
CA SER A 673 -6.49 25.00 34.18
C SER A 673 -6.10 23.84 33.26
N GLU A 674 -5.96 24.09 31.94
CA GLU A 674 -5.70 23.08 30.91
C GLU A 674 -4.24 23.01 30.46
N ILE A 675 -3.51 24.12 30.60
CA ILE A 675 -2.10 24.23 30.21
C ILE A 675 -1.25 24.54 31.45
N SER A 676 -0.50 23.54 31.90
CA SER A 676 0.45 23.72 33.01
C SER A 676 1.49 24.80 32.67
N GLY A 677 1.67 25.78 33.58
CA GLY A 677 2.64 26.84 33.37
C GLY A 677 2.28 27.87 32.30
N CYS A 678 1.01 27.92 31.85
CA CYS A 678 0.54 28.92 30.90
C CYS A 678 0.71 30.35 31.46
N THR A 679 1.28 31.24 30.65
CA THR A 679 1.47 32.63 31.03
C THR A 679 0.44 33.53 30.35
N LYS A 680 0.16 34.67 30.97
CA LYS A 680 -0.71 35.70 30.38
C LYS A 680 -0.18 36.17 29.03
N GLU A 681 1.16 36.34 28.89
CA GLU A 681 1.81 36.72 27.65
C GLU A 681 1.49 35.75 26.51
N GLN A 682 1.48 34.43 26.77
CA GLN A 682 1.14 33.41 25.78
C GLN A 682 -0.31 33.51 25.32
N ILE A 683 -1.23 33.75 26.24
CA ILE A 683 -2.67 33.89 25.94
C ILE A 683 -2.93 35.18 25.17
N ASP A 684 -2.35 36.32 25.60
CA ASP A 684 -2.48 37.60 24.89
C ASP A 684 -1.94 37.51 23.47
N HIS A 685 -0.81 36.81 23.30
CA HIS A 685 -0.21 36.60 21.99
C HIS A 685 -1.09 35.70 21.11
N ALA A 686 -1.70 34.63 21.63
CA ALA A 686 -2.63 33.79 20.89
C ALA A 686 -3.90 34.54 20.50
N MET A 687 -4.43 35.35 21.39
CA MET A 687 -5.58 36.23 21.14
C MET A 687 -5.33 37.25 20.04
N MET A 688 -4.14 37.87 20.03
CA MET A 688 -3.74 38.80 18.98
C MET A 688 -3.76 38.11 17.61
N PHE A 689 -3.20 36.88 17.50
CA PHE A 689 -3.18 36.15 16.25
C PHE A 689 -4.56 35.70 15.78
N LEU A 690 -5.41 35.21 16.69
CA LEU A 690 -6.80 34.85 16.37
C LEU A 690 -7.61 36.06 15.88
N SER A 691 -7.42 37.24 16.49
CA SER A 691 -8.06 38.47 16.08
C SER A 691 -7.54 38.97 14.72
N ASP A 692 -6.21 39.01 14.52
CA ASP A 692 -5.58 39.36 13.25
C ASP A 692 -6.01 38.44 12.11
N GLY A 693 -6.21 37.16 12.42
CA GLY A 693 -6.72 36.14 11.49
C GLY A 693 -8.21 36.18 11.24
N LYS A 694 -8.91 37.09 11.91
CA LYS A 694 -10.38 37.25 11.86
C LYS A 694 -11.13 35.96 12.25
N ALA A 695 -10.54 35.16 13.11
CA ALA A 695 -11.18 33.97 13.68
C ALA A 695 -12.01 34.33 14.94
N VAL A 696 -11.59 35.38 15.63
CA VAL A 696 -12.30 35.92 16.77
C VAL A 696 -12.50 37.42 16.66
N SER A 697 -13.54 37.92 17.25
CA SER A 697 -13.79 39.34 17.50
C SER A 697 -13.70 39.66 19.00
N ILE A 698 -13.15 40.82 19.31
CA ILE A 698 -13.01 41.32 20.71
C ILE A 698 -13.73 42.65 20.81
N SER A 699 -14.76 42.73 21.69
CA SER A 699 -15.50 43.95 21.99
C SER A 699 -15.75 44.00 23.49
N ASP A 700 -15.41 45.13 24.14
CA ASP A 700 -15.63 45.36 25.57
C ASP A 700 -15.10 44.24 26.47
N LYS A 701 -13.92 43.68 26.14
CA LYS A 701 -13.29 42.55 26.82
C LYS A 701 -14.04 41.22 26.69
N VAL A 702 -15.05 41.16 25.85
CA VAL A 702 -15.74 39.91 25.46
C VAL A 702 -15.17 39.44 24.14
N VAL A 703 -14.87 38.16 24.08
CA VAL A 703 -14.31 37.45 22.91
C VAL A 703 -15.38 36.52 22.37
N SER A 704 -15.59 36.53 21.08
CA SER A 704 -16.50 35.62 20.38
C SER A 704 -15.86 35.11 19.09
N LEU A 705 -16.24 33.89 18.63
CA LEU A 705 -15.89 33.41 17.32
C LEU A 705 -16.51 34.27 16.22
N CYS A 706 -15.81 34.46 15.12
CA CYS A 706 -16.36 35.06 13.94
C CYS A 706 -17.20 34.02 13.15
N GLY A 707 -18.41 34.42 12.76
CA GLY A 707 -19.42 33.56 12.13
C GLY A 707 -20.46 32.99 13.10
N ALA A 708 -21.66 32.77 12.58
CA ALA A 708 -22.76 32.21 13.41
C ALA A 708 -22.42 30.77 13.86
N ILE A 709 -22.74 30.47 15.10
CA ILE A 709 -22.53 29.13 15.69
C ILE A 709 -23.79 28.29 15.42
N GLU A 710 -23.80 27.61 14.27
CA GLU A 710 -24.83 26.67 13.84
C GLU A 710 -24.39 25.23 14.07
N PRO A 711 -25.30 24.25 14.20
CA PRO A 711 -24.92 22.87 14.51
C PRO A 711 -23.92 22.26 13.55
N GLU A 712 -24.12 22.41 12.24
CA GLU A 712 -23.23 21.86 11.20
C GLU A 712 -21.84 22.52 11.22
N PHE A 713 -21.79 23.84 11.45
CA PHE A 713 -20.53 24.56 11.59
C PHE A 713 -19.79 24.14 12.86
N THR A 714 -20.53 23.99 13.97
CA THR A 714 -20.00 23.52 15.25
C THR A 714 -19.37 22.15 15.11
N GLU A 715 -20.06 21.21 14.47
CA GLU A 715 -19.56 19.85 14.26
C GLU A 715 -18.28 19.86 13.43
N PHE A 716 -18.27 20.57 12.31
CA PHE A 716 -17.09 20.65 11.43
C PHE A 716 -15.91 21.33 12.13
N LEU A 717 -16.17 22.42 12.87
CA LEU A 717 -15.13 23.16 13.58
C LEU A 717 -14.55 22.34 14.76
N MET A 718 -15.39 21.67 15.53
CA MET A 718 -14.95 20.78 16.61
C MET A 718 -14.06 19.66 16.09
N ASP A 719 -14.43 19.03 14.97
CA ASP A 719 -13.63 17.98 14.33
C ASP A 719 -12.24 18.48 13.92
N LEU A 720 -12.14 19.70 13.36
CA LEU A 720 -10.87 20.37 13.06
C LEU A 720 -10.03 20.63 14.32
N LEU A 721 -10.68 21.15 15.37
CA LEU A 721 -10.01 21.47 16.63
C LEU A 721 -9.52 20.21 17.35
N ASP A 722 -10.34 19.16 17.41
CA ASP A 722 -9.98 17.90 18.02
C ASP A 722 -8.83 17.23 17.25
N TYR A 723 -8.84 17.24 15.91
CA TYR A 723 -7.71 16.79 15.11
C TYR A 723 -6.40 17.49 15.49
N GLY A 724 -6.40 18.83 15.53
CA GLY A 724 -5.20 19.58 15.85
C GLY A 724 -4.70 19.33 17.27
N LEU A 725 -5.61 19.25 18.26
CA LEU A 725 -5.25 18.98 19.66
C LEU A 725 -4.71 17.56 19.86
N ILE A 726 -5.31 16.55 19.23
CA ILE A 726 -4.83 15.16 19.25
C ILE A 726 -3.45 15.08 18.57
N GLN A 727 -3.29 15.71 17.40
CA GLN A 727 -2.01 15.78 16.71
C GLN A 727 -0.92 16.42 17.56
N TYR A 728 -1.24 17.51 18.26
CA TYR A 728 -0.31 18.15 19.18
C TYR A 728 0.11 17.20 20.31
N SER A 729 -0.87 16.60 20.99
CA SER A 729 -0.64 15.70 22.14
C SER A 729 0.11 14.43 21.79
N SER A 730 0.01 13.96 20.54
CA SER A 730 0.80 12.81 20.04
C SER A 730 2.27 13.13 19.79
N ARG A 731 2.61 14.42 19.60
CA ARG A 731 3.96 14.88 19.23
C ARG A 731 4.70 15.53 20.37
N TYR A 732 4.04 16.39 21.15
CA TYR A 732 4.66 17.24 22.17
C TYR A 732 4.30 16.76 23.57
N LYS A 733 5.32 16.73 24.43
CA LYS A 733 5.14 16.85 25.87
C LYS A 733 5.12 18.33 26.21
N ASP A 734 4.39 18.75 27.25
CA ASP A 734 4.16 20.18 27.56
C ASP A 734 5.42 21.04 27.73
N GLU A 735 6.55 20.40 28.01
CA GLU A 735 7.84 21.06 28.26
C GLU A 735 8.71 21.23 26.99
N ASP A 736 8.37 20.58 25.88
CA ASP A 736 9.19 20.61 24.67
C ASP A 736 9.02 21.92 23.90
N MET A 737 10.08 22.70 23.77
CA MET A 737 10.03 23.88 22.93
C MET A 737 10.06 23.53 21.45
N PHE A 738 11.05 22.71 21.02
CA PHE A 738 11.16 22.18 19.65
C PHE A 738 11.60 20.73 19.73
N LEU A 739 11.08 19.92 18.81
CA LEU A 739 11.44 18.50 18.67
C LEU A 739 12.53 18.33 17.63
N LEU A 740 13.61 17.63 17.97
CA LEU A 740 14.72 17.34 17.08
C LEU A 740 14.22 16.65 15.80
N TYR A 741 14.78 17.09 14.67
CA TYR A 741 14.56 16.55 13.33
C TYR A 741 13.12 16.65 12.82
N GLN A 742 12.29 17.49 13.48
CA GLN A 742 10.95 17.82 13.01
C GLN A 742 10.97 19.09 12.15
N ASP A 743 10.04 19.14 11.22
CA ASP A 743 9.88 20.24 10.30
C ASP A 743 8.99 21.35 10.88
N TYR A 744 9.45 22.58 10.76
CA TYR A 744 8.74 23.79 11.19
C TYR A 744 8.71 24.82 10.07
N ARG A 745 7.54 25.36 9.77
CA ARG A 745 7.52 26.63 9.04
C ARG A 745 8.06 27.73 9.94
N GLN A 746 8.70 28.74 9.35
CA GLN A 746 9.29 29.85 10.12
C GLN A 746 8.25 30.57 10.99
N ASP A 747 7.03 30.80 10.45
CA ASP A 747 5.91 31.38 11.20
C ASP A 747 5.50 30.53 12.42
N GLN A 748 5.50 29.22 12.31
CA GLN A 748 5.20 28.31 13.43
C GLN A 748 6.29 28.35 14.50
N ALA A 749 7.56 28.35 14.10
CA ALA A 749 8.66 28.46 15.07
C ALA A 749 8.61 29.81 15.82
N LEU A 750 8.30 30.89 15.11
CA LEU A 750 8.15 32.23 15.72
C LEU A 750 6.95 32.30 16.68
N LEU A 751 5.85 31.62 16.40
CA LEU A 751 4.73 31.50 17.34
C LEU A 751 5.14 30.86 18.68
N LYS A 752 6.03 29.85 18.65
CA LYS A 752 6.50 29.19 19.87
C LYS A 752 7.35 30.11 20.74
N ILE A 753 8.09 31.00 20.15
CA ILE A 753 8.94 31.97 20.89
C ILE A 753 8.28 33.32 21.10
N LEU A 754 6.97 33.44 20.89
CA LEU A 754 6.15 34.65 21.06
C LEU A 754 6.68 35.85 20.23
N GLU A 755 7.13 35.57 19.01
CA GLU A 755 7.52 36.59 18.04
C GLU A 755 6.45 36.74 16.92
N ASN A 756 6.33 37.95 16.37
CA ASN A 756 5.38 38.23 15.31
C ASN A 756 6.00 37.96 13.94
N PRO A 757 5.50 36.95 13.15
CA PRO A 757 6.03 36.62 11.83
C PRO A 757 5.94 37.77 10.81
N LYS A 758 4.99 38.73 11.00
CA LYS A 758 4.76 39.83 10.04
C LYS A 758 5.82 40.94 10.08
N HIS A 759 6.62 41.01 11.13
CA HIS A 759 7.52 42.15 11.35
C HIS A 759 8.98 41.87 11.00
N ASN A 760 9.36 40.65 10.63
CA ASN A 760 10.76 40.35 10.38
C ASN A 760 10.93 39.28 9.28
N GLN A 761 11.61 39.66 8.19
CA GLN A 761 12.00 38.72 7.11
C GLN A 761 13.44 38.23 7.27
N LEU A 762 14.07 38.51 8.42
CA LEU A 762 15.44 38.08 8.68
C LEU A 762 15.52 36.60 9.02
N GLY A 763 16.62 35.96 8.64
CA GLY A 763 16.87 34.54 8.96
C GLY A 763 17.31 34.31 10.42
N THR A 764 17.35 35.37 11.26
CA THR A 764 17.89 35.30 12.65
C THR A 764 17.02 36.09 13.60
N TYR A 765 16.68 35.50 14.76
CA TYR A 765 15.87 36.11 15.81
C TYR A 765 16.53 35.95 17.18
N TYR A 766 16.24 36.87 18.11
CA TYR A 766 16.82 36.85 19.46
C TYR A 766 15.67 36.98 20.48
N LYS A 767 15.52 35.98 21.34
CA LYS A 767 14.49 35.96 22.38
C LYS A 767 15.01 35.18 23.60
N TYR A 768 14.69 35.68 24.79
CA TYR A 768 15.05 35.04 26.07
C TYR A 768 16.54 34.74 26.25
N GLY A 769 17.42 35.57 25.62
CA GLY A 769 18.88 35.38 25.67
C GLY A 769 19.39 34.27 24.72
N ASN A 770 18.57 33.75 23.85
CA ASN A 770 18.92 32.74 22.83
C ASN A 770 18.81 33.30 21.42
N MET A 771 19.47 32.68 20.50
CA MET A 771 19.45 32.96 19.06
C MET A 771 18.73 31.86 18.30
N TYR A 772 17.91 32.22 17.31
CA TYR A 772 17.16 31.29 16.45
C TYR A 772 17.54 31.54 15.00
N ILE A 773 18.15 30.55 14.36
CA ILE A 773 18.75 30.67 13.03
C ILE A 773 17.92 29.82 12.03
N PHE A 774 17.50 30.45 10.94
CA PHE A 774 16.82 29.82 9.82
C PHE A 774 17.74 29.88 8.58
N ALA A 775 18.42 28.78 8.28
CA ALA A 775 19.41 28.70 7.22
C ALA A 775 18.91 27.84 6.02
N GLY A 776 19.16 28.32 4.81
CA GLY A 776 18.95 27.57 3.58
C GLY A 776 20.26 27.16 2.96
N LEU A 777 20.52 25.87 2.78
CA LEU A 777 21.79 25.33 2.29
C LEU A 777 22.00 25.64 0.81
N LYS A 778 20.98 25.50 -0.01
CA LYS A 778 21.03 25.80 -1.45
C LYS A 778 20.23 27.05 -1.74
N LYS A 779 20.88 28.01 -2.39
CA LYS A 779 20.26 29.28 -2.76
C LYS A 779 19.82 29.27 -4.22
N ASP A 780 18.80 30.07 -4.54
CA ASP A 780 18.28 30.17 -5.92
C ASP A 780 19.41 30.71 -6.85
N ALA A 781 19.49 30.16 -8.05
CA ALA A 781 20.51 30.52 -9.05
C ALA A 781 20.52 32.01 -9.46
N ASN A 782 19.49 32.78 -9.08
CA ASN A 782 19.32 34.18 -9.37
C ASN A 782 19.73 35.12 -8.22
N VAL A 783 20.32 34.59 -7.14
CA VAL A 783 20.76 35.41 -6.00
C VAL A 783 22.10 36.07 -6.33
N HIS A 784 22.20 37.40 -6.14
CA HIS A 784 23.47 38.13 -6.36
C HIS A 784 24.59 37.53 -5.53
N GLU A 785 25.83 37.48 -6.08
CA GLU A 785 27.02 36.87 -5.45
C GLU A 785 27.28 37.33 -4.00
N HIS A 786 26.98 38.56 -3.65
CA HIS A 786 27.15 39.12 -2.31
C HIS A 786 26.08 38.67 -1.28
N LEU A 787 25.08 37.92 -1.69
CA LEU A 787 24.05 37.28 -0.85
C LEU A 787 24.21 35.76 -0.77
N ASN A 788 25.30 35.25 -1.33
CA ASN A 788 25.57 33.81 -1.34
C ASN A 788 26.34 33.42 -0.05
N TYR A 789 25.64 33.33 1.08
CA TYR A 789 26.18 32.90 2.36
C TYR A 789 26.59 31.41 2.32
N LYS A 790 27.68 31.07 3.05
CA LYS A 790 28.27 29.71 3.05
C LYS A 790 27.74 28.85 4.21
N ASP A 791 26.43 28.76 4.31
CA ASP A 791 25.81 27.89 5.32
C ASP A 791 25.94 26.43 4.90
N ARG A 792 26.60 25.58 5.72
CA ARG A 792 26.80 24.17 5.44
C ARG A 792 27.19 23.39 6.69
N PHE A 793 26.98 22.08 6.65
CA PHE A 793 27.57 21.21 7.66
C PHE A 793 29.04 20.90 7.34
N LEU A 794 29.91 21.03 8.34
CA LEU A 794 31.34 20.64 8.26
C LEU A 794 31.52 19.19 8.73
N SER A 795 30.67 18.76 9.66
CA SER A 795 30.56 17.39 10.19
C SER A 795 29.16 17.19 10.75
N GLN A 796 28.84 16.00 11.24
CA GLN A 796 27.54 15.71 11.87
C GLN A 796 27.24 16.61 13.09
N ASP A 797 28.24 17.14 13.73
CA ASP A 797 28.14 17.95 14.96
C ASP A 797 28.53 19.41 14.77
N VAL A 798 28.99 19.84 13.60
CA VAL A 798 29.43 21.22 13.34
C VAL A 798 28.72 21.83 12.15
N PHE A 799 27.91 22.85 12.40
CA PHE A 799 27.25 23.67 11.40
C PHE A 799 27.97 25.01 11.21
N GLN A 800 28.48 25.29 10.00
CA GLN A 800 29.00 26.57 9.63
C GLN A 800 27.89 27.51 9.20
N TRP A 801 27.75 28.64 9.88
CA TRP A 801 26.74 29.66 9.60
C TRP A 801 27.37 31.03 9.35
N GLU A 802 26.82 31.74 8.38
CA GLU A 802 27.30 33.09 8.01
C GLU A 802 26.25 34.17 8.35
N SER A 803 26.62 35.17 9.13
CA SER A 803 25.75 36.30 9.48
C SER A 803 25.47 37.18 8.27
N VAL A 804 24.43 38.03 8.38
CA VAL A 804 24.15 39.04 7.38
C VAL A 804 25.35 40.00 7.27
N ALA A 805 25.67 40.50 6.06
CA ALA A 805 26.71 41.49 5.85
C ALA A 805 26.44 42.81 6.57
N ASN A 806 27.51 43.52 7.01
CA ASN A 806 27.42 44.82 7.64
C ASN A 806 26.52 44.88 8.90
N ILE A 807 26.57 43.84 9.73
CA ILE A 807 25.88 43.88 11.02
C ILE A 807 26.42 45.00 11.89
N GLY A 808 25.53 45.81 12.48
CA GLY A 808 25.94 46.87 13.43
C GLY A 808 26.44 46.27 14.74
N ALA A 809 27.25 47.03 15.47
CA ALA A 809 27.80 46.63 16.77
C ALA A 809 26.78 46.08 17.78
N LYS A 810 25.54 46.55 17.71
CA LYS A 810 24.41 46.04 18.53
C LYS A 810 24.04 44.58 18.22
N GLU A 811 24.06 44.23 16.93
CA GLU A 811 23.69 42.87 16.46
C GLU A 811 24.84 41.89 16.76
N GLU A 812 26.07 42.31 16.52
CA GLU A 812 27.28 41.58 16.89
C GLU A 812 27.33 41.29 18.40
N ALA A 813 26.97 42.29 19.23
CA ALA A 813 26.88 42.12 20.68
C ALA A 813 25.79 41.10 21.07
N LYS A 814 24.64 41.08 20.40
CA LYS A 814 23.58 40.06 20.62
C LYS A 814 24.03 38.66 20.24
N GLN A 815 24.72 38.52 19.09
CA GLN A 815 25.26 37.22 18.67
C GLN A 815 26.27 36.69 19.71
N SER A 816 27.21 37.52 20.10
CA SER A 816 28.25 37.16 21.09
C SER A 816 27.70 36.90 22.50
N SER A 817 26.56 37.52 22.88
CA SER A 817 25.96 37.35 24.19
C SER A 817 24.89 36.27 24.25
N SER A 818 24.53 35.67 23.13
CA SER A 818 23.54 34.57 23.08
C SER A 818 24.05 33.34 23.80
N LYS A 819 23.21 32.78 24.68
CA LYS A 819 23.54 31.60 25.47
C LYS A 819 23.58 30.34 24.60
N GLN A 820 22.61 30.21 23.71
CA GLN A 820 22.43 29.07 22.82
C GLN A 820 21.89 29.53 21.46
N ALA A 821 22.17 28.75 20.41
CA ALA A 821 21.59 28.90 19.08
C ALA A 821 20.69 27.70 18.74
N PHE A 822 19.44 27.98 18.43
CA PHE A 822 18.47 27.03 17.91
C PHE A 822 18.53 27.06 16.39
N ILE A 823 18.82 25.92 15.75
CA ILE A 823 19.21 25.88 14.35
C ILE A 823 18.13 25.15 13.54
N PHE A 824 17.61 25.86 12.56
CA PHE A 824 16.60 25.39 11.62
C PHE A 824 17.16 25.44 10.21
N VAL A 825 17.22 24.29 9.54
CA VAL A 825 17.87 24.15 8.24
C VAL A 825 16.91 23.61 7.20
N ARG A 826 16.96 24.14 6.00
CA ARG A 826 16.31 23.53 4.84
C ARG A 826 17.26 23.41 3.66
N LYS A 827 17.13 22.35 2.89
CA LYS A 827 18.00 22.10 1.73
C LYS A 827 17.80 23.13 0.62
N VAL A 828 16.53 23.37 0.24
CA VAL A 828 16.10 24.35 -0.78
C VAL A 828 14.91 25.14 -0.25
N LYS A 829 14.71 26.36 -0.76
CA LYS A 829 13.61 27.24 -0.34
C LYS A 829 12.27 26.76 -0.86
N GLU A 830 12.24 26.32 -2.09
CA GLU A 830 11.00 25.99 -2.80
C GLU A 830 11.20 24.75 -3.65
N GLU A 831 10.21 23.88 -3.67
CA GLU A 831 10.13 22.72 -4.54
C GLU A 831 8.75 22.66 -5.18
N ASN A 832 8.69 22.59 -6.52
CA ASN A 832 7.43 22.51 -7.28
C ASN A 832 6.40 23.63 -6.94
N GLY A 833 6.88 24.84 -6.65
CA GLY A 833 6.02 25.99 -6.28
C GLY A 833 5.55 25.97 -4.82
N ILE A 834 6.06 25.07 -3.97
CA ILE A 834 5.74 24.98 -2.55
C ILE A 834 6.97 25.35 -1.74
N THR A 835 6.82 26.33 -0.85
CA THR A 835 7.88 26.68 0.10
C THR A 835 8.05 25.57 1.12
N LEU A 836 9.28 25.04 1.19
CA LEU A 836 9.60 23.96 2.14
C LEU A 836 9.79 24.49 3.56
N PRO A 837 9.38 23.73 4.58
CA PRO A 837 9.66 24.02 5.98
C PRO A 837 11.16 23.89 6.28
N TYR A 838 11.56 24.29 7.48
CA TYR A 838 12.89 24.06 8.01
C TYR A 838 12.86 22.88 8.97
N THR A 839 13.84 22.02 8.91
CA THR A 839 14.08 20.96 9.89
C THR A 839 14.83 21.54 11.09
N PHE A 840 14.31 21.36 12.31
CA PHE A 840 15.04 21.73 13.53
C PHE A 840 16.14 20.70 13.79
N VAL A 841 17.40 21.11 13.59
CA VAL A 841 18.55 20.22 13.68
C VAL A 841 19.19 20.19 15.08
N GLY A 842 18.78 21.08 15.96
CA GLY A 842 19.23 21.06 17.36
C GLY A 842 19.62 22.42 17.90
N VAL A 843 20.14 22.36 19.10
CA VAL A 843 20.73 23.50 19.83
C VAL A 843 22.23 23.36 19.75
N GLY A 844 22.91 24.49 19.71
CA GLY A 844 24.38 24.52 19.70
C GLY A 844 24.96 25.83 20.19
N HIS A 845 26.27 25.87 20.21
CA HIS A 845 27.05 27.01 20.71
C HIS A 845 27.93 27.60 19.62
N LEU A 846 27.90 28.95 19.49
CA LEU A 846 28.70 29.65 18.51
C LEU A 846 30.17 29.66 18.94
N SER A 847 31.04 29.40 17.98
CA SER A 847 32.50 29.42 18.16
C SER A 847 33.23 29.99 16.92
N ASN A 848 34.50 30.26 17.04
CA ASN A 848 35.43 30.59 15.97
C ASN A 848 34.94 31.72 15.03
N PRO A 849 34.62 32.95 15.53
CA PRO A 849 34.14 34.03 14.69
C PRO A 849 35.22 34.50 13.72
N ARG A 850 34.92 34.52 12.42
CA ARG A 850 35.84 34.92 11.34
C ARG A 850 35.14 35.89 10.40
N LYS A 851 35.74 37.06 10.14
CA LYS A 851 35.22 38.00 9.16
C LYS A 851 35.43 37.48 7.75
N ASN A 852 34.37 37.51 6.96
CA ASN A 852 34.43 37.10 5.55
C ASN A 852 34.48 38.36 4.69
N GLU A 853 35.68 38.65 4.15
CA GLU A 853 35.95 39.85 3.32
C GLU A 853 35.22 39.76 1.95
N SER A 854 34.94 38.57 1.46
CA SER A 854 34.27 38.35 0.17
C SER A 854 32.78 38.72 0.19
N THR A 855 32.16 38.84 1.35
CA THR A 855 30.74 39.11 1.56
C THR A 855 30.48 40.41 2.33
N ASN A 856 31.27 41.44 2.08
CA ASN A 856 31.14 42.77 2.72
C ASN A 856 31.12 42.74 4.26
N GLY A 857 31.98 41.89 4.87
CA GLY A 857 32.21 41.90 6.30
C GLY A 857 31.16 41.15 7.15
N SER A 858 30.51 40.14 6.58
CA SER A 858 29.78 39.15 7.37
C SER A 858 30.69 38.35 8.30
N ILE A 859 30.12 37.73 9.32
CA ILE A 859 30.88 36.92 10.27
C ILE A 859 30.46 35.47 10.09
N LEU A 860 31.45 34.60 9.86
CA LEU A 860 31.30 33.16 9.87
C LEU A 860 31.50 32.64 11.30
N TYR A 861 30.59 31.77 11.71
CA TYR A 861 30.67 31.04 12.97
C TYR A 861 30.67 29.54 12.69
N ASP A 862 31.41 28.80 13.51
CA ASP A 862 31.23 27.35 13.63
C ASP A 862 30.30 27.10 14.84
N ILE A 863 29.20 26.44 14.63
CA ILE A 863 28.19 26.15 15.66
C ILE A 863 28.32 24.68 15.99
N HIS A 864 28.73 24.36 17.21
CA HIS A 864 28.82 23.02 17.71
C HIS A 864 27.45 22.59 18.25
N LEU A 865 26.85 21.60 17.63
CA LEU A 865 25.56 21.04 18.03
C LEU A 865 25.69 20.19 19.30
N ASP A 866 24.77 20.34 20.23
CA ASP A 866 24.71 19.53 21.46
C ASP A 866 24.44 18.05 21.16
N THR A 867 23.78 17.77 20.05
CA THR A 867 23.46 16.41 19.55
C THR A 867 23.88 16.31 18.08
N PRO A 868 24.77 15.37 17.73
CA PRO A 868 25.14 15.14 16.32
C PRO A 868 23.97 14.74 15.46
N LEU A 869 23.96 15.14 14.19
CA LEU A 869 22.97 14.70 13.21
C LEU A 869 23.04 13.18 12.98
N PRO A 870 21.90 12.49 12.85
CA PRO A 870 21.85 11.16 12.28
C PRO A 870 22.50 11.12 10.89
N ASN A 871 23.17 9.99 10.57
CA ASN A 871 23.97 9.89 9.35
C ASN A 871 23.14 10.08 8.07
N ASP A 872 21.93 9.54 8.06
CA ASP A 872 20.97 9.69 6.94
C ASP A 872 20.56 11.14 6.70
N LEU A 873 20.31 11.90 7.77
CA LEU A 873 19.97 13.32 7.69
C LEU A 873 21.18 14.18 7.29
N TYR A 874 22.37 13.85 7.82
CA TYR A 874 23.61 14.51 7.43
C TYR A 874 23.90 14.32 5.94
N GLN A 875 23.79 13.08 5.42
CA GLN A 875 23.95 12.79 3.99
C GLN A 875 22.92 13.50 3.12
N ASP A 876 21.64 13.63 3.57
CA ASP A 876 20.62 14.37 2.83
C ASP A 876 20.97 15.87 2.72
N PHE A 877 21.59 16.44 3.74
CA PHE A 877 22.04 17.84 3.73
C PHE A 877 23.39 18.06 3.04
N GLU A 878 24.27 17.05 2.99
CA GLU A 878 25.56 17.11 2.33
C GLU A 878 25.45 16.95 0.80
N TRP A 879 24.40 16.29 0.33
CA TRP A 879 24.17 15.99 -1.09
C TRP A 879 23.73 17.26 -1.84
N THR A 880 24.72 18.08 -2.24
CA THR A 880 24.51 19.40 -2.89
C THR A 880 25.00 19.46 -4.34
N GLU A 881 25.11 18.33 -5.08
CA GLU A 881 25.37 18.38 -6.53
C GLU A 881 24.39 17.51 -7.33
#